data_00444ec6842c45bbd2c37dcf3f9945fc
#
_entry.id   00444ec6842c45bbd2c37dcf3f9945fc
#
_cell.length_a   1.000
_cell.length_b   1.000
_cell.length_c   1.000
_cell.angle_alpha   90.00
_cell.angle_beta   90.00
_cell.angle_gamma   90.00
#
_symmetry.space_group_name_H-M   'P 1'
#
loop_
_entity.id
_entity.type
_entity.pdbx_description
1 polymer ?
#
loop_
_entity_poly.entity_id
_entity_poly.type
_entity_poly.pdbx_seq_one_letter_code
_entity_poly.pdbx_strand_id
1 'polypeptide(L)'
;MKPNYLLQTKTLISCVAMAVASNSAYAQVTTTDSDTANVGEVVVTALGIKKDKKKLGFAVSEIKGESLVKARETNVLDNMVGKVAGLTIGQSAELLGNSQVVLRGSDIRRGQSVLYVVDGIPINSDAYNLSPDDIDKVTVLMGPAAAALYGYRGQNGAIVITTKKGTKGGVSVDFNSSTMIENGFLTIPKVQDEYGPGDHGNYSFVDGLGGGNNDGDYDVWGPKLNGQLLAQYDSPIDPVTGKPIPTPFVARGKNNLERFLQPGILNTNNFSIASSTDKVDIRFSFSNLNQRGIVPNTGLSSNTFNISNTVRFSDRFRMNATVNYNRQATDNINDVVYGPNSLIYSLVIWQGADWDVMSDDIRGIWQPGKEGVQSIHSEYKRYQNPWFVAYKWLRGHYKNDLYGYTSFDYDITKDLNLMVRTSATTYDVLRTEKMPFSAHPYGREENRGDYREDRRAMFEMNNEFLFNYTKKRGELDIHASLGGNRRDFNYTSSWTTTDYLNVPEVYNFANSANPVRSFNFNSSMAVNSLYALADIGYKYIFVNLGARMDQLSTMPSDNNSFVYPSASLSFLPTELFTKLKSKTLNFWKFRASFAQVKGGLTTPLVSQAGSTLGYGSNYSSPYDGPAYVNAGIYNTPLSYNGKPSANYTNVLPNASLAPFERVDFEFGTEVRMFKNRLSVDATYYVYNDGPGIFSRTVSEATGYTNQVVNGIETQRKGWEVSFKGDVIKARKEGAFSWNSMLNLSRYREFLTAVYGDVNEISANYFVSDNSGNRFLKVGDRIDALYTNGFARDKEGKLINDAGGRPIVLPKGQFQGYTLPDLVVGFYNQFTYKNFTVGLQFDGRIGGLVVNQIQRQTFRGGRHIETVQDNLTDANGNSMANAREADTRGEKTWLGEGVQVASGSIKYDPITGEITNYDELTFKSNETQTYLQDYVSRYYGQFESNIMKKDYMKLRELTITYNIPASFMGKTFKGASISLVGRNLIYFAKGLNDLDLDQFPGMTGYSALQSPTMRRYGVNINLTF
;
A
#
# COMPACT_ATOMS: atom_id res chain seq x y z
N MET A 1 6.74 -40.47 -7.57
CA MET A 1 7.99 -40.72 -6.82
C MET A 1 8.23 -39.52 -5.90
N LYS A 2 8.04 -39.70 -4.59
CA LYS A 2 8.35 -38.66 -3.59
C LYS A 2 9.84 -38.77 -3.24
N PRO A 3 10.63 -37.70 -3.28
CA PRO A 3 12.00 -37.75 -2.77
C PRO A 3 12.00 -37.56 -1.24
N ASN A 4 12.71 -38.46 -0.57
CA ASN A 4 12.93 -38.42 0.88
C ASN A 4 13.86 -37.26 1.28
N TYR A 5 13.30 -36.18 1.82
CA TYR A 5 14.07 -35.04 2.37
C TYR A 5 14.43 -35.16 3.86
N LEU A 6 14.23 -36.33 4.49
CA LEU A 6 14.42 -36.54 5.93
C LEU A 6 15.83 -36.97 6.35
N LEU A 7 16.75 -37.19 5.40
CA LEU A 7 18.12 -37.68 5.74
C LEU A 7 19.20 -36.59 5.76
N GLN A 8 18.95 -35.41 5.20
CA GLN A 8 19.97 -34.34 5.17
C GLN A 8 19.93 -33.40 6.38
N THR A 9 18.85 -33.36 7.15
CA THR A 9 18.73 -32.50 8.34
C THR A 9 19.47 -33.01 9.56
N LYS A 10 19.71 -34.32 9.67
CA LYS A 10 20.43 -34.89 10.82
C LYS A 10 21.97 -34.64 10.80
N THR A 11 22.54 -34.47 9.65
CA THR A 11 23.99 -34.25 9.48
C THR A 11 24.39 -32.81 9.77
N LEU A 12 23.53 -31.84 9.51
CA LEU A 12 23.78 -30.43 9.80
C LEU A 12 23.72 -30.12 11.32
N ILE A 13 22.82 -30.76 12.03
CA ILE A 13 22.66 -30.58 13.49
C ILE A 13 23.86 -31.18 14.24
N SER A 14 24.48 -32.25 13.75
CA SER A 14 25.66 -32.87 14.39
C SER A 14 26.94 -32.05 14.24
N CYS A 15 27.08 -31.28 13.17
CA CYS A 15 28.26 -30.42 12.99
C CYS A 15 28.23 -29.15 13.84
N VAL A 16 27.06 -28.66 14.22
CA VAL A 16 26.90 -27.49 15.10
C VAL A 16 27.13 -27.86 16.57
N ALA A 17 26.80 -29.08 16.96
CA ALA A 17 26.98 -29.55 18.35
C ALA A 17 28.45 -29.79 18.75
N MET A 18 29.36 -30.03 17.80
CA MET A 18 30.79 -30.25 18.08
C MET A 18 31.64 -28.99 18.20
N ALA A 19 31.14 -27.82 17.78
CA ALA A 19 31.87 -26.55 17.86
C ALA A 19 31.67 -25.79 19.19
N VAL A 20 30.82 -26.26 20.08
CA VAL A 20 30.44 -25.55 21.33
C VAL A 20 31.21 -26.01 22.56
N ALA A 21 32.11 -27.01 22.47
CA ALA A 21 32.76 -27.63 23.60
C ALA A 21 34.21 -27.16 23.84
N SER A 22 34.54 -25.87 23.74
CA SER A 22 35.81 -25.38 24.34
C SER A 22 35.78 -23.88 24.58
N ASN A 23 35.93 -23.52 25.84
CA ASN A 23 36.32 -22.27 26.48
C ASN A 23 35.19 -21.49 27.20
N SER A 24 35.07 -21.83 28.47
CA SER A 24 34.40 -21.03 29.49
C SER A 24 35.41 -20.07 30.13
N ALA A 25 35.30 -18.79 29.85
CA ALA A 25 35.91 -17.76 30.66
C ALA A 25 34.79 -16.76 31.07
N TYR A 26 34.67 -16.60 32.38
CA TYR A 26 33.66 -15.76 33.03
C TYR A 26 33.97 -14.29 32.84
N ALA A 27 32.99 -13.52 32.33
CA ALA A 27 32.96 -12.08 32.54
C ALA A 27 31.60 -11.72 33.20
N GLN A 28 31.67 -11.32 34.42
CA GLN A 28 30.59 -10.79 35.20
C GLN A 28 30.31 -9.36 34.73
N VAL A 29 29.16 -9.11 34.13
CA VAL A 29 28.70 -7.76 33.80
C VAL A 29 28.05 -7.17 35.03
N THR A 30 28.80 -6.36 35.74
CA THR A 30 28.26 -5.43 36.74
C THR A 30 27.58 -4.28 36.05
N THR A 31 26.28 -4.17 36.18
CA THR A 31 25.53 -2.96 35.79
C THR A 31 25.84 -1.87 36.79
N THR A 32 26.77 -1.02 36.47
CA THR A 32 26.94 0.25 37.19
C THR A 32 25.90 1.24 36.67
N ASP A 33 25.10 1.75 37.57
CA ASP A 33 24.31 2.96 37.40
C ASP A 33 25.28 4.08 36.99
N SER A 34 25.36 4.37 35.70
CA SER A 34 25.95 5.61 35.24
C SER A 34 24.83 6.62 35.02
N ASP A 35 24.84 7.64 35.83
CA ASP A 35 24.28 8.94 35.48
C ASP A 35 24.61 9.20 34.01
N THR A 36 23.62 9.11 33.13
CA THR A 36 23.79 9.31 31.69
C THR A 36 24.06 10.80 31.45
N ALA A 37 25.29 11.18 31.62
CA ALA A 37 25.82 12.36 30.96
C ALA A 37 25.72 12.14 29.46
N ASN A 38 24.70 12.76 28.80
CA ASN A 38 24.65 13.13 27.40
C ASN A 38 25.48 12.27 26.41
N VAL A 39 25.18 11.04 26.22
CA VAL A 39 25.52 10.38 24.96
C VAL A 39 24.55 10.96 23.93
N GLY A 40 25.03 11.80 23.02
CA GLY A 40 24.24 12.43 21.97
C GLY A 40 23.52 11.32 21.18
N GLU A 41 22.21 11.45 21.02
CA GLU A 41 21.39 10.54 20.22
C GLU A 41 21.93 10.53 18.77
N VAL A 42 22.64 9.45 18.40
CA VAL A 42 23.30 9.32 17.10
C VAL A 42 22.33 8.68 16.12
N VAL A 43 22.00 9.39 15.08
CA VAL A 43 21.15 8.88 13.99
C VAL A 43 22.01 8.53 12.77
N VAL A 44 21.63 7.49 12.06
CA VAL A 44 22.21 7.18 10.76
C VAL A 44 21.49 8.02 9.72
N THR A 45 22.23 8.92 9.10
CA THR A 45 21.75 9.69 7.95
C THR A 45 22.04 8.93 6.65
N ALA A 46 21.84 9.56 5.53
CA ALA A 46 22.10 8.98 4.22
C ALA A 46 23.58 8.56 4.05
N LEU A 47 23.82 7.62 3.15
CA LEU A 47 25.12 6.95 2.90
C LEU A 47 25.71 6.21 4.12
N GLY A 48 24.92 5.97 5.18
CA GLY A 48 25.39 5.31 6.40
C GLY A 48 26.19 6.24 7.34
N ILE A 49 26.22 7.55 7.08
CA ILE A 49 26.94 8.53 7.92
C ILE A 49 26.21 8.67 9.26
N LYS A 50 26.92 8.43 10.35
CA LYS A 50 26.42 8.64 11.72
C LYS A 50 26.55 10.11 12.12
N LYS A 51 25.45 10.76 12.50
CA LYS A 51 25.43 12.15 12.96
C LYS A 51 24.70 12.26 14.31
N ASP A 52 25.17 13.18 15.13
CA ASP A 52 24.49 13.56 16.37
C ASP A 52 23.18 14.32 16.00
N LYS A 53 22.02 13.84 16.46
CA LYS A 53 20.69 14.42 16.19
C LYS A 53 20.60 15.91 16.51
N LYS A 54 21.32 16.39 17.54
CA LYS A 54 21.35 17.82 17.89
C LYS A 54 21.97 18.70 16.80
N LYS A 55 22.88 18.12 15.95
CA LYS A 55 23.56 18.84 14.86
C LYS A 55 22.78 18.88 13.55
N LEU A 56 21.66 18.13 13.44
CA LEU A 56 20.86 18.07 12.22
C LEU A 56 19.91 19.27 12.13
N GLY A 57 19.94 19.96 10.99
CA GLY A 57 19.07 21.09 10.68
C GLY A 57 17.72 20.72 10.04
N PHE A 58 17.39 19.42 9.92
CA PHE A 58 16.15 18.90 9.35
C PHE A 58 15.50 17.84 10.25
N ALA A 59 14.22 17.51 9.97
CA ALA A 59 13.46 16.55 10.76
C ALA A 59 13.88 15.09 10.47
N VAL A 60 14.06 14.31 11.53
CA VAL A 60 14.36 12.88 11.47
C VAL A 60 13.60 12.16 12.57
N SER A 61 12.97 11.05 12.21
CA SER A 61 12.31 10.15 13.16
C SER A 61 12.99 8.80 13.17
N GLU A 62 13.20 8.21 14.36
CA GLU A 62 13.83 6.91 14.52
C GLU A 62 12.89 5.95 15.24
N ILE A 63 12.82 4.70 14.74
CA ILE A 63 12.11 3.57 15.33
C ILE A 63 13.14 2.47 15.60
N LYS A 64 13.18 1.96 16.81
CA LYS A 64 14.05 0.82 17.16
C LYS A 64 13.51 -0.48 16.60
N GLY A 65 14.37 -1.36 16.11
CA GLY A 65 14.01 -2.66 15.56
C GLY A 65 13.22 -3.54 16.54
N GLU A 66 13.53 -3.47 17.84
CA GLU A 66 12.79 -4.21 18.88
C GLU A 66 11.28 -3.91 18.88
N SER A 67 10.86 -2.70 18.49
CA SER A 67 9.45 -2.34 18.40
C SER A 67 8.76 -2.89 17.14
N LEU A 68 9.53 -3.41 16.18
CA LEU A 68 9.03 -3.98 14.92
C LEU A 68 8.86 -5.49 15.01
N VAL A 69 9.55 -6.17 15.94
CA VAL A 69 9.53 -7.65 16.07
C VAL A 69 8.51 -8.17 17.07
N LYS A 70 7.94 -7.32 17.93
CA LYS A 70 6.98 -7.76 18.96
C LYS A 70 5.66 -8.21 18.35
N ALA A 71 5.14 -7.44 17.39
CA ALA A 71 3.88 -7.72 16.70
C ALA A 71 4.15 -7.77 15.18
N ARG A 72 4.59 -8.92 14.71
CA ARG A 72 5.07 -9.10 13.33
C ARG A 72 3.97 -9.03 12.31
N GLU A 73 4.28 -8.41 11.20
CA GLU A 73 3.50 -8.37 9.97
C GLU A 73 4.28 -8.98 8.82
N THR A 74 3.58 -9.38 7.78
CA THR A 74 4.18 -9.87 6.55
C THR A 74 5.03 -8.77 5.89
N ASN A 75 4.53 -7.53 5.91
CA ASN A 75 5.24 -6.35 5.44
C ASN A 75 5.76 -5.53 6.64
N VAL A 76 7.07 -5.32 6.71
CA VAL A 76 7.71 -4.59 7.82
C VAL A 76 7.21 -3.14 7.96
N LEU A 77 6.76 -2.53 6.87
CA LEU A 77 6.21 -1.16 6.88
C LEU A 77 4.94 -1.06 7.74
N ASP A 78 4.12 -2.10 7.76
CA ASP A 78 2.87 -2.12 8.53
C ASP A 78 3.11 -2.01 10.03
N ASN A 79 4.30 -2.37 10.49
CA ASN A 79 4.73 -2.17 11.87
C ASN A 79 5.08 -0.70 12.21
N MET A 80 5.14 0.19 11.20
CA MET A 80 5.47 1.61 11.39
C MET A 80 4.23 2.51 11.47
N VAL A 81 3.03 1.98 11.20
CA VAL A 81 1.76 2.73 11.22
C VAL A 81 1.62 3.48 12.55
N GLY A 82 1.34 4.78 12.51
CA GLY A 82 1.12 5.65 13.68
C GLY A 82 2.37 5.95 14.53
N LYS A 83 3.53 5.33 14.25
CA LYS A 83 4.77 5.52 15.05
C LYS A 83 5.59 6.75 14.62
N VAL A 84 5.31 7.33 13.45
CA VAL A 84 6.02 8.49 12.90
C VAL A 84 5.03 9.55 12.47
N ALA A 85 5.21 10.79 12.94
CA ALA A 85 4.41 11.92 12.46
C ALA A 85 4.72 12.21 10.99
N GLY A 86 3.71 12.52 10.16
CA GLY A 86 3.88 12.79 8.73
C GLY A 86 3.98 11.53 7.84
N LEU A 87 4.07 10.34 8.44
CA LEU A 87 4.04 9.05 7.74
C LEU A 87 2.67 8.40 7.91
N THR A 88 1.99 8.16 6.82
CA THR A 88 0.72 7.42 6.77
C THR A 88 0.90 6.17 5.94
N ILE A 89 0.45 5.03 6.44
CA ILE A 89 0.53 3.75 5.74
C ILE A 89 -0.87 3.15 5.70
N GLY A 90 -1.37 2.91 4.49
CA GLY A 90 -2.60 2.15 4.24
C GLY A 90 -2.25 0.68 4.08
N GLN A 91 -2.64 -0.14 5.05
CA GLN A 91 -2.37 -1.57 4.99
C GLN A 91 -3.22 -2.25 3.92
N SER A 92 -2.63 -3.19 3.18
CA SER A 92 -3.38 -4.08 2.29
C SER A 92 -3.87 -5.30 3.07
N ALA A 93 -5.11 -5.73 2.81
CA ALA A 93 -5.63 -7.00 3.32
C ALA A 93 -5.20 -8.20 2.46
N GLU A 94 -4.58 -7.93 1.30
CA GLU A 94 -4.26 -8.93 0.29
C GLU A 94 -2.89 -9.56 0.51
N LEU A 95 -2.77 -10.84 0.19
CA LEU A 95 -1.47 -11.50 0.07
C LEU A 95 -0.64 -10.79 -1.01
N LEU A 96 0.60 -10.45 -0.71
CA LEU A 96 1.50 -9.67 -1.57
C LEU A 96 0.94 -8.30 -1.98
N GLY A 97 -0.12 -7.82 -1.33
CA GLY A 97 -0.65 -6.48 -1.53
C GLY A 97 0.31 -5.41 -1.03
N ASN A 98 0.61 -4.42 -1.86
CA ASN A 98 1.51 -3.34 -1.48
C ASN A 98 0.81 -2.38 -0.52
N SER A 99 1.37 -2.22 0.68
CA SER A 99 0.96 -1.17 1.60
C SER A 99 1.27 0.20 1.01
N GLN A 100 0.28 1.09 1.02
CA GLN A 100 0.44 2.42 0.46
C GLN A 100 1.12 3.34 1.47
N VAL A 101 2.34 3.75 1.15
CA VAL A 101 3.13 4.65 1.98
C VAL A 101 2.98 6.09 1.48
N VAL A 102 2.50 6.96 2.35
CA VAL A 102 2.38 8.40 2.10
C VAL A 102 3.24 9.14 3.12
N LEU A 103 4.30 9.78 2.66
CA LEU A 103 5.20 10.58 3.49
C LEU A 103 5.05 12.06 3.10
N ARG A 104 4.52 12.89 4.02
CA ARG A 104 4.24 14.31 3.78
C ARG A 104 3.46 14.56 2.49
N GLY A 105 2.54 13.66 2.13
CA GLY A 105 1.71 13.75 0.92
C GLY A 105 2.33 13.22 -0.36
N SER A 106 3.57 12.75 -0.35
CA SER A 106 4.13 11.99 -1.48
C SER A 106 3.49 10.60 -1.51
N ASP A 107 2.89 10.24 -2.63
CA ASP A 107 2.08 9.03 -2.80
C ASP A 107 2.53 8.26 -4.06
N ILE A 108 2.70 6.95 -3.93
CA ILE A 108 3.12 6.07 -5.03
C ILE A 108 2.16 6.12 -6.22
N ARG A 109 0.86 6.32 -5.99
CA ARG A 109 -0.16 6.45 -7.06
C ARG A 109 0.09 7.66 -7.96
N ARG A 110 0.77 8.66 -7.46
CA ARG A 110 1.19 9.86 -8.20
C ARG A 110 2.59 9.71 -8.80
N GLY A 111 3.18 8.50 -8.78
CA GLY A 111 4.58 8.27 -9.15
C GLY A 111 5.58 8.85 -8.16
N GLN A 112 5.16 9.17 -6.92
CA GLN A 112 5.96 9.80 -5.88
C GLN A 112 6.28 8.81 -4.78
N SER A 113 7.00 7.74 -5.09
CA SER A 113 7.40 6.71 -4.13
C SER A 113 8.42 7.25 -3.12
N VAL A 114 8.32 6.78 -1.87
CA VAL A 114 9.36 6.98 -0.84
C VAL A 114 10.50 6.02 -1.09
N LEU A 115 11.74 6.49 -0.95
CA LEU A 115 12.93 5.68 -1.16
C LEU A 115 13.18 4.72 0.03
N TYR A 116 13.42 3.45 -0.25
CA TYR A 116 13.92 2.49 0.72
C TYR A 116 15.43 2.34 0.60
N VAL A 117 16.12 2.41 1.73
CA VAL A 117 17.57 2.32 1.81
C VAL A 117 17.95 1.32 2.90
N VAL A 118 18.72 0.31 2.57
CA VAL A 118 19.21 -0.69 3.53
C VAL A 118 20.74 -0.58 3.63
N ASP A 119 21.25 -0.30 4.83
CA ASP A 119 22.68 -0.09 5.10
C ASP A 119 23.37 0.92 4.15
N GLY A 120 22.62 1.96 3.76
CA GLY A 120 23.09 3.01 2.86
C GLY A 120 22.94 2.71 1.37
N ILE A 121 22.34 1.57 0.99
CA ILE A 121 22.06 1.19 -0.40
C ILE A 121 20.61 1.43 -0.71
N PRO A 122 20.28 2.24 -1.71
CA PRO A 122 18.95 2.31 -2.27
C PRO A 122 18.54 0.95 -2.86
N ILE A 123 17.39 0.43 -2.46
CA ILE A 123 16.86 -0.83 -2.99
C ILE A 123 15.65 -0.59 -3.89
N ASN A 124 15.52 -1.39 -4.95
CA ASN A 124 14.35 -1.45 -5.85
C ASN A 124 13.53 -2.71 -5.56
N SER A 125 13.41 -3.06 -4.30
CA SER A 125 12.72 -4.25 -3.84
C SER A 125 11.52 -3.89 -2.99
N ASP A 126 10.57 -4.82 -2.92
CA ASP A 126 9.43 -4.69 -2.01
C ASP A 126 9.89 -4.80 -0.55
N ALA A 127 9.23 -4.09 0.34
CA ALA A 127 9.50 -4.17 1.78
C ALA A 127 9.20 -5.55 2.40
N TYR A 128 8.49 -6.42 1.69
CA TYR A 128 8.30 -7.84 2.05
C TYR A 128 9.60 -8.64 2.13
N ASN A 129 10.68 -8.18 1.49
CA ASN A 129 11.94 -8.90 1.42
C ASN A 129 12.85 -8.64 2.63
N LEU A 130 12.38 -7.83 3.57
CA LEU A 130 13.12 -7.45 4.78
C LEU A 130 12.56 -8.19 5.98
N SER A 131 13.39 -9.00 6.64
CA SER A 131 13.00 -9.58 7.92
C SER A 131 13.07 -8.53 9.03
N PRO A 132 12.01 -8.29 9.81
CA PRO A 132 12.06 -7.39 10.96
C PRO A 132 13.14 -7.77 11.98
N ASP A 133 13.51 -9.05 12.06
CA ASP A 133 14.53 -9.57 12.97
C ASP A 133 15.94 -9.10 12.66
N ASP A 134 16.20 -8.76 11.40
CA ASP A 134 17.49 -8.27 10.95
C ASP A 134 17.64 -6.76 11.13
N ILE A 135 16.58 -6.07 11.51
CA ILE A 135 16.57 -4.61 11.65
C ILE A 135 17.05 -4.20 13.05
N ASP A 136 18.09 -3.36 13.11
CA ASP A 136 18.52 -2.66 14.32
C ASP A 136 17.64 -1.44 14.56
N LYS A 137 17.49 -0.61 13.53
CA LYS A 137 16.65 0.59 13.56
C LYS A 137 16.19 1.04 12.18
N VAL A 138 15.09 1.78 12.16
CA VAL A 138 14.57 2.47 10.99
C VAL A 138 14.61 3.96 11.24
N THR A 139 15.24 4.70 10.34
CA THR A 139 15.30 6.16 10.35
C THR A 139 14.49 6.69 9.18
N VAL A 140 13.47 7.50 9.46
CA VAL A 140 12.68 8.16 8.42
C VAL A 140 13.25 9.56 8.21
N LEU A 141 13.81 9.79 7.02
CA LEU A 141 14.30 11.08 6.57
C LEU A 141 13.16 11.80 5.86
N MET A 142 12.73 12.88 6.47
CA MET A 142 11.59 13.64 5.98
C MET A 142 12.02 14.61 4.88
N GLY A 143 11.46 14.45 3.68
CA GLY A 143 11.61 15.40 2.58
C GLY A 143 12.98 15.43 1.90
N PRO A 144 13.22 16.44 1.04
CA PRO A 144 14.36 16.56 0.14
C PRO A 144 15.75 16.67 0.78
N ALA A 145 15.85 16.92 2.09
CA ALA A 145 17.14 16.81 2.80
C ALA A 145 17.76 15.40 2.64
N ALA A 146 16.93 14.36 2.44
CA ALA A 146 17.39 13.02 2.07
C ALA A 146 17.92 12.98 0.63
N ALA A 147 17.39 13.81 -0.25
CA ALA A 147 17.72 13.83 -1.67
C ALA A 147 19.12 14.37 -1.95
N ALA A 148 19.63 15.27 -1.12
CA ALA A 148 21.00 15.77 -1.24
C ALA A 148 22.04 14.64 -1.34
N LEU A 149 21.70 13.46 -0.80
CA LEU A 149 22.58 12.31 -0.72
C LEU A 149 22.20 11.16 -1.66
N TYR A 150 20.90 10.95 -1.87
CA TYR A 150 20.39 9.85 -2.73
C TYR A 150 19.94 10.33 -4.11
N GLY A 151 20.14 11.61 -4.44
CA GLY A 151 19.71 12.18 -5.71
C GLY A 151 18.18 12.29 -5.80
N TYR A 152 17.69 12.35 -7.05
CA TYR A 152 16.27 12.48 -7.34
C TYR A 152 15.41 11.38 -6.70
N ARG A 153 15.96 10.18 -6.46
CA ARG A 153 15.22 9.09 -5.78
C ARG A 153 14.80 9.46 -4.37
N GLY A 154 15.56 10.30 -3.67
CA GLY A 154 15.27 10.77 -2.31
C GLY A 154 14.32 11.97 -2.23
N GLN A 155 13.81 12.49 -3.36
CA GLN A 155 12.96 13.70 -3.40
C GLN A 155 11.72 13.61 -2.51
N ASN A 156 11.18 12.42 -2.32
CA ASN A 156 9.99 12.16 -1.52
C ASN A 156 10.32 11.71 -0.09
N GLY A 157 11.57 11.90 0.35
CA GLY A 157 12.09 11.37 1.60
C GLY A 157 12.60 9.93 1.45
N ALA A 158 13.14 9.39 2.55
CA ALA A 158 13.66 8.03 2.57
C ALA A 158 13.39 7.32 3.89
N ILE A 159 13.11 6.03 3.81
CA ILE A 159 13.07 5.11 4.94
C ILE A 159 14.39 4.35 4.95
N VAL A 160 15.29 4.75 5.85
CA VAL A 160 16.64 4.19 5.99
C VAL A 160 16.62 3.11 7.05
N ILE A 161 16.92 1.90 6.65
CA ILE A 161 16.94 0.70 7.48
C ILE A 161 18.39 0.34 7.75
N THR A 162 18.73 0.26 9.04
CA THR A 162 20.06 -0.22 9.48
C THR A 162 19.90 -1.65 9.99
N THR A 163 20.71 -2.56 9.48
CA THR A 163 20.67 -3.96 9.91
C THR A 163 21.55 -4.21 11.13
N LYS A 164 21.20 -5.24 11.89
CA LYS A 164 21.98 -5.73 13.04
C LYS A 164 23.33 -6.25 12.54
N LYS A 165 24.37 -5.99 13.31
CA LYS A 165 25.75 -6.46 13.08
C LYS A 165 26.22 -7.38 14.20
N GLY A 166 27.42 -7.93 14.11
CA GLY A 166 28.06 -8.68 15.18
C GLY A 166 28.20 -7.85 16.45
N THR A 167 27.93 -8.46 17.61
CA THR A 167 27.98 -7.80 18.92
C THR A 167 29.24 -8.20 19.68
N LYS A 168 29.91 -7.23 20.34
CA LYS A 168 31.06 -7.50 21.22
C LYS A 168 30.64 -8.33 22.42
N GLY A 169 31.47 -9.29 22.83
CA GLY A 169 31.22 -10.09 24.02
C GLY A 169 31.06 -11.59 23.80
N GLY A 170 31.50 -12.10 22.65
CA GLY A 170 31.44 -13.52 22.31
C GLY A 170 30.38 -13.85 21.25
N VAL A 171 30.02 -15.11 21.17
CA VAL A 171 28.99 -15.60 20.27
C VAL A 171 27.61 -15.37 20.92
N SER A 172 26.69 -14.76 20.19
CA SER A 172 25.26 -14.68 20.53
C SER A 172 24.47 -15.47 19.51
N VAL A 173 23.53 -16.27 20.01
CA VAL A 173 22.57 -17.00 19.17
C VAL A 173 21.19 -16.53 19.58
N ASP A 174 20.44 -16.03 18.62
CA ASP A 174 19.05 -15.60 18.85
C ASP A 174 18.09 -16.48 18.05
N PHE A 175 17.04 -16.91 18.71
CA PHE A 175 15.92 -17.62 18.12
C PHE A 175 14.63 -16.86 18.42
N ASN A 176 13.85 -16.60 17.39
CA ASN A 176 12.56 -15.95 17.52
C ASN A 176 11.50 -16.73 16.74
N SER A 177 10.36 -16.99 17.36
CA SER A 177 9.22 -17.67 16.73
C SER A 177 7.92 -16.93 17.06
N SER A 178 7.12 -16.65 16.04
CA SER A 178 5.82 -16.01 16.18
C SER A 178 4.77 -16.75 15.36
N THR A 179 3.63 -17.00 15.98
CA THR A 179 2.44 -17.54 15.32
C THR A 179 1.27 -16.62 15.57
N MET A 180 0.66 -16.13 14.49
CA MET A 180 -0.53 -15.28 14.53
C MET A 180 -1.67 -16.00 13.80
N ILE A 181 -2.86 -15.94 14.40
CA ILE A 181 -4.11 -16.46 13.81
C ILE A 181 -4.97 -15.27 13.43
N GLU A 182 -5.39 -15.21 12.18
CA GLU A 182 -6.37 -14.25 11.67
C GLU A 182 -7.76 -14.84 11.82
N ASN A 183 -8.57 -14.29 12.72
CA ASN A 183 -9.92 -14.79 12.98
C ASN A 183 -10.82 -13.69 13.52
N GLY A 184 -12.09 -13.71 13.09
CA GLY A 184 -13.08 -12.70 13.43
C GLY A 184 -12.90 -11.42 12.61
N PHE A 185 -13.93 -11.06 11.85
CA PHE A 185 -13.89 -9.91 10.94
C PHE A 185 -13.84 -8.59 11.71
N LEU A 186 -12.93 -7.73 11.33
CA LEU A 186 -12.91 -6.32 11.70
C LEU A 186 -13.88 -5.54 10.82
N THR A 187 -13.79 -5.78 9.52
CA THR A 187 -14.72 -5.26 8.51
C THR A 187 -15.13 -6.38 7.56
N ILE A 188 -16.41 -6.49 7.28
CA ILE A 188 -16.99 -7.37 6.28
C ILE A 188 -18.29 -6.76 5.78
N PRO A 189 -18.54 -6.72 4.46
CA PRO A 189 -19.80 -6.24 3.92
C PRO A 189 -21.00 -7.04 4.46
N LYS A 190 -21.98 -6.34 5.00
CA LYS A 190 -23.24 -6.94 5.45
C LYS A 190 -24.24 -6.93 4.32
N VAL A 191 -24.70 -8.11 3.94
CA VAL A 191 -25.60 -8.30 2.80
C VAL A 191 -26.90 -8.93 3.27
N GLN A 192 -27.97 -8.73 2.50
CA GLN A 192 -29.27 -9.35 2.74
C GLN A 192 -29.33 -10.77 2.17
N ASP A 193 -30.09 -11.64 2.82
CA ASP A 193 -30.30 -13.04 2.45
C ASP A 193 -31.81 -13.41 2.43
N GLU A 194 -32.69 -12.43 2.17
CA GLU A 194 -34.15 -12.61 2.17
C GLU A 194 -34.75 -12.67 0.76
N TYR A 195 -34.09 -12.05 -0.20
CA TYR A 195 -34.50 -12.00 -1.61
C TYR A 195 -33.43 -12.59 -2.50
N GLY A 196 -33.86 -13.25 -3.57
CA GLY A 196 -33.01 -13.89 -4.54
C GLY A 196 -32.76 -13.06 -5.81
N PRO A 197 -32.09 -13.66 -6.80
CA PRO A 197 -31.77 -13.00 -8.07
C PRO A 197 -33.04 -12.68 -8.88
N GLY A 198 -32.98 -11.59 -9.62
CA GLY A 198 -34.05 -11.11 -10.46
C GLY A 198 -34.19 -9.61 -10.49
N ASP A 199 -35.26 -9.14 -11.11
CA ASP A 199 -35.55 -7.75 -11.41
C ASP A 199 -37.01 -7.42 -11.15
N HIS A 200 -37.29 -6.35 -10.40
CA HIS A 200 -38.64 -5.89 -10.01
C HIS A 200 -39.52 -7.03 -9.43
N GLY A 201 -38.96 -7.85 -8.55
CA GLY A 201 -39.62 -8.97 -7.94
C GLY A 201 -39.78 -10.21 -8.82
N ASN A 202 -39.42 -10.16 -10.08
CA ASN A 202 -39.47 -11.30 -10.97
C ASN A 202 -38.16 -12.10 -10.89
N TYR A 203 -38.26 -13.42 -10.97
CA TYR A 203 -37.12 -14.31 -10.96
C TYR A 203 -36.34 -14.16 -12.28
N SER A 204 -35.00 -14.05 -12.21
CA SER A 204 -34.17 -13.75 -13.37
C SER A 204 -33.93 -14.93 -14.33
N PHE A 205 -34.39 -16.14 -13.99
CA PHE A 205 -34.12 -17.34 -14.76
C PHE A 205 -35.42 -17.88 -15.35
N VAL A 206 -35.83 -17.37 -16.49
CA VAL A 206 -37.07 -17.76 -17.16
C VAL A 206 -37.09 -19.25 -17.51
N ASP A 207 -35.93 -19.84 -17.87
CA ASP A 207 -35.77 -21.25 -18.18
C ASP A 207 -35.33 -22.10 -16.96
N GLY A 208 -35.11 -21.52 -15.81
CA GLY A 208 -34.61 -22.17 -14.60
C GLY A 208 -33.12 -22.56 -14.66
N LEU A 209 -32.38 -22.19 -15.70
CA LEU A 209 -30.98 -22.57 -15.89
C LEU A 209 -29.99 -21.47 -15.47
N GLY A 210 -30.45 -20.29 -15.19
CA GLY A 210 -29.67 -19.14 -14.74
C GLY A 210 -28.82 -18.51 -15.82
N GLY A 211 -28.60 -17.20 -15.73
CA GLY A 211 -27.62 -16.46 -16.51
C GLY A 211 -27.77 -16.55 -18.03
N GLY A 212 -28.98 -16.71 -18.57
CA GLY A 212 -29.27 -16.68 -19.99
C GLY A 212 -29.12 -15.29 -20.59
N ASN A 213 -28.97 -15.19 -21.93
CA ASN A 213 -28.97 -13.90 -22.62
C ASN A 213 -30.29 -13.11 -22.43
N ASN A 214 -31.36 -13.81 -22.11
CA ASN A 214 -32.67 -13.23 -21.83
C ASN A 214 -32.83 -12.87 -20.33
N ASP A 215 -32.04 -13.49 -19.48
CA ASP A 215 -32.03 -13.22 -18.05
C ASP A 215 -30.97 -12.18 -17.70
N GLY A 216 -30.42 -11.46 -18.63
CA GLY A 216 -29.31 -10.49 -18.64
C GLY A 216 -28.99 -9.76 -17.34
N ASP A 217 -29.76 -10.04 -16.33
CA ASP A 217 -29.73 -9.40 -15.05
C ASP A 217 -29.12 -10.33 -13.98
N TYR A 218 -28.11 -9.85 -13.35
CA TYR A 218 -27.43 -10.47 -12.22
C TYR A 218 -27.75 -9.74 -10.91
N ASP A 219 -28.72 -8.84 -10.92
CA ASP A 219 -29.17 -8.11 -9.76
C ASP A 219 -29.99 -9.03 -8.83
N VAL A 220 -29.97 -8.76 -7.55
CA VAL A 220 -30.68 -9.53 -6.51
C VAL A 220 -31.94 -8.76 -6.08
N TRP A 221 -32.73 -8.34 -7.05
CA TRP A 221 -34.02 -7.66 -6.89
C TRP A 221 -35.21 -8.56 -7.26
N GLY A 222 -35.00 -9.88 -7.22
CA GLY A 222 -36.01 -10.87 -7.50
C GLY A 222 -36.97 -11.14 -6.34
N PRO A 223 -37.72 -12.27 -6.40
CA PRO A 223 -38.73 -12.60 -5.40
C PRO A 223 -38.13 -12.96 -4.03
N LYS A 224 -39.00 -12.93 -3.01
CA LYS A 224 -38.62 -13.30 -1.63
C LYS A 224 -38.36 -14.79 -1.53
N LEU A 225 -37.35 -15.19 -0.76
CA LEU A 225 -36.94 -16.59 -0.51
C LEU A 225 -37.84 -17.24 0.55
N ASN A 226 -39.15 -17.35 0.27
CA ASN A 226 -40.21 -17.76 1.22
C ASN A 226 -40.82 -19.15 0.94
N GLY A 227 -40.25 -19.93 0.02
CA GLY A 227 -40.71 -21.30 -0.27
C GLY A 227 -41.64 -21.41 -1.47
N GLN A 228 -41.94 -20.35 -2.18
CA GLN A 228 -42.72 -20.43 -3.43
C GLN A 228 -42.03 -21.33 -4.45
N LEU A 229 -42.82 -22.00 -5.30
CA LEU A 229 -42.32 -22.94 -6.29
C LEU A 229 -41.88 -22.16 -7.54
N LEU A 230 -40.59 -22.21 -7.85
CA LEU A 230 -39.99 -21.60 -9.04
C LEU A 230 -39.11 -22.63 -9.75
N ALA A 231 -39.05 -22.54 -11.09
CA ALA A 231 -38.01 -23.19 -11.85
C ALA A 231 -36.67 -22.52 -11.61
N GLN A 232 -35.73 -23.25 -11.04
CA GLN A 232 -34.41 -22.75 -10.64
C GLN A 232 -33.29 -23.40 -11.45
N TYR A 233 -32.05 -22.88 -11.35
CA TYR A 233 -30.87 -23.33 -12.09
C TYR A 233 -30.58 -24.85 -11.92
N ASP A 234 -31.01 -25.46 -10.81
CA ASP A 234 -30.80 -26.86 -10.41
C ASP A 234 -32.12 -27.67 -10.38
N SER A 235 -33.20 -27.10 -10.90
CA SER A 235 -34.50 -27.77 -10.96
C SER A 235 -34.39 -29.06 -11.79
N PRO A 236 -34.91 -30.19 -11.29
CA PRO A 236 -34.99 -31.44 -12.06
C PRO A 236 -35.75 -31.24 -13.38
N ILE A 237 -35.27 -31.85 -14.42
CA ILE A 237 -35.99 -31.81 -15.71
C ILE A 237 -37.01 -32.96 -15.78
N ASP A 238 -38.25 -32.63 -16.05
CA ASP A 238 -39.30 -33.61 -16.30
C ASP A 238 -38.96 -34.44 -17.54
N PRO A 239 -38.82 -35.78 -17.41
CA PRO A 239 -38.38 -36.62 -18.51
C PRO A 239 -39.41 -36.73 -19.65
N VAL A 240 -40.67 -36.34 -19.41
CA VAL A 240 -41.74 -36.41 -20.40
C VAL A 240 -41.90 -35.10 -21.16
N THR A 241 -41.89 -34.00 -20.44
CA THR A 241 -42.13 -32.67 -21.03
C THR A 241 -40.84 -31.94 -21.40
N GLY A 242 -39.68 -32.36 -20.85
CA GLY A 242 -38.40 -31.69 -21.01
C GLY A 242 -38.32 -30.33 -20.28
N LYS A 243 -39.26 -30.00 -19.41
CA LYS A 243 -39.32 -28.73 -18.71
C LYS A 243 -38.76 -28.86 -17.29
N PRO A 244 -38.18 -27.79 -16.70
CA PRO A 244 -37.80 -27.78 -15.32
C PRO A 244 -38.98 -27.95 -14.38
N ILE A 245 -38.88 -28.84 -13.37
CA ILE A 245 -39.88 -29.04 -12.33
C ILE A 245 -39.64 -27.97 -11.27
N PRO A 246 -40.63 -27.06 -10.99
CA PRO A 246 -40.47 -26.03 -9.97
C PRO A 246 -40.16 -26.61 -8.59
N THR A 247 -39.16 -26.02 -7.91
CA THR A 247 -38.70 -26.38 -6.58
C THR A 247 -38.88 -25.21 -5.60
N PRO A 248 -38.93 -25.45 -4.25
CA PRO A 248 -39.06 -24.39 -3.29
C PRO A 248 -37.92 -23.37 -3.36
N PHE A 249 -38.29 -22.09 -3.52
CA PHE A 249 -37.33 -20.98 -3.57
C PHE A 249 -37.07 -20.47 -2.15
N VAL A 250 -35.95 -20.92 -1.57
CA VAL A 250 -35.59 -20.67 -0.17
C VAL A 250 -34.13 -20.20 -0.05
N ALA A 251 -33.84 -19.53 1.04
CA ALA A 251 -32.45 -19.14 1.38
C ALA A 251 -31.64 -20.39 1.79
N ARG A 252 -30.87 -20.94 0.84
CA ARG A 252 -30.01 -22.11 1.04
C ARG A 252 -28.68 -21.75 1.66
N GLY A 253 -28.12 -20.56 1.32
CA GLY A 253 -26.76 -20.13 1.66
C GLY A 253 -26.70 -18.74 2.28
N LYS A 254 -27.13 -18.60 3.52
CA LYS A 254 -26.98 -17.36 4.28
C LYS A 254 -25.49 -17.11 4.58
N ASN A 255 -25.07 -15.82 4.50
CA ASN A 255 -23.68 -15.41 4.75
C ASN A 255 -22.62 -16.18 3.93
N ASN A 256 -22.88 -16.40 2.65
CA ASN A 256 -21.99 -17.18 1.78
C ASN A 256 -20.55 -16.70 1.79
N LEU A 257 -20.29 -15.37 1.79
CA LEU A 257 -18.94 -14.84 1.88
C LEU A 257 -18.25 -15.25 3.18
N GLU A 258 -18.88 -15.04 4.32
CA GLU A 258 -18.31 -15.35 5.63
C GLU A 258 -17.99 -16.85 5.79
N ARG A 259 -18.88 -17.72 5.28
CA ARG A 259 -18.75 -19.17 5.33
C ARG A 259 -17.70 -19.72 4.36
N PHE A 260 -17.46 -19.03 3.25
CA PHE A 260 -16.41 -19.39 2.29
C PHE A 260 -15.01 -19.08 2.81
N LEU A 261 -14.85 -17.98 3.55
CA LEU A 261 -13.56 -17.57 4.10
C LEU A 261 -13.13 -18.47 5.27
N GLN A 262 -11.83 -18.65 5.41
CA GLN A 262 -11.21 -19.46 6.46
C GLN A 262 -10.32 -18.60 7.38
N PRO A 263 -10.03 -19.06 8.62
CA PRO A 263 -9.02 -18.41 9.43
C PRO A 263 -7.65 -18.43 8.76
N GLY A 264 -7.00 -17.28 8.68
CA GLY A 264 -5.61 -17.16 8.23
C GLY A 264 -4.63 -17.56 9.33
N ILE A 265 -3.41 -17.96 8.95
CA ILE A 265 -2.32 -18.25 9.89
C ILE A 265 -1.05 -17.65 9.32
N LEU A 266 -0.35 -16.83 10.13
CA LEU A 266 0.97 -16.32 9.84
C LEU A 266 1.96 -16.91 10.85
N ASN A 267 2.90 -17.70 10.36
CA ASN A 267 4.01 -18.24 11.16
C ASN A 267 5.33 -17.66 10.66
N THR A 268 6.12 -17.10 11.60
CA THR A 268 7.44 -16.54 11.29
C THR A 268 8.47 -17.08 12.28
N ASN A 269 9.59 -17.55 11.76
CA ASN A 269 10.70 -18.04 12.55
C ASN A 269 11.99 -17.35 12.11
N ASN A 270 12.81 -16.94 13.04
CA ASN A 270 14.14 -16.41 12.77
C ASN A 270 15.17 -17.09 13.66
N PHE A 271 16.31 -17.36 13.08
CA PHE A 271 17.49 -17.85 13.74
C PHE A 271 18.68 -16.99 13.32
N SER A 272 19.44 -16.47 14.27
CA SER A 272 20.65 -15.73 13.96
C SER A 272 21.81 -16.06 14.89
N ILE A 273 23.02 -15.97 14.33
CA ILE A 273 24.29 -16.12 15.03
C ILE A 273 25.11 -14.87 14.75
N ALA A 274 25.60 -14.26 15.81
CA ALA A 274 26.44 -13.07 15.73
C ALA A 274 27.69 -13.24 16.60
N SER A 275 28.82 -12.77 16.08
CA SER A 275 30.09 -12.76 16.81
C SER A 275 30.87 -11.51 16.44
N SER A 276 31.61 -10.98 17.40
CA SER A 276 32.52 -9.85 17.18
C SER A 276 33.81 -10.06 17.94
N THR A 277 34.90 -9.96 17.21
CA THR A 277 36.28 -9.93 17.72
C THR A 277 36.93 -8.60 17.35
N ASP A 278 38.16 -8.36 17.78
CA ASP A 278 38.89 -7.14 17.40
C ASP A 278 39.10 -7.04 15.88
N LYS A 279 39.20 -8.20 15.19
CA LYS A 279 39.47 -8.28 13.75
C LYS A 279 38.24 -8.51 12.88
N VAL A 280 37.24 -9.20 13.38
CA VAL A 280 36.10 -9.64 12.56
C VAL A 280 34.80 -9.50 13.33
N ASP A 281 33.83 -8.81 12.75
CA ASP A 281 32.43 -8.89 13.15
C ASP A 281 31.68 -9.69 12.08
N ILE A 282 30.92 -10.68 12.49
CA ILE A 282 30.11 -11.48 11.57
C ILE A 282 28.72 -11.72 12.16
N ARG A 283 27.71 -11.66 11.32
CA ARG A 283 26.34 -12.08 11.64
C ARG A 283 25.77 -12.88 10.48
N PHE A 284 25.17 -13.99 10.80
CA PHE A 284 24.32 -14.78 9.91
C PHE A 284 22.91 -14.78 10.47
N SER A 285 21.91 -14.66 9.60
CA SER A 285 20.51 -14.78 9.95
C SER A 285 19.73 -15.54 8.88
N PHE A 286 18.80 -16.36 9.33
CA PHE A 286 17.82 -17.05 8.51
C PHE A 286 16.43 -16.77 9.04
N SER A 287 15.53 -16.30 8.20
CA SER A 287 14.13 -16.08 8.52
C SER A 287 13.26 -16.88 7.57
N ASN A 288 12.25 -17.55 8.15
CA ASN A 288 11.22 -18.26 7.42
C ASN A 288 9.86 -17.67 7.76
N LEU A 289 9.07 -17.36 6.75
CA LEU A 289 7.69 -16.90 6.88
C LEU A 289 6.80 -17.84 6.08
N ASN A 290 5.74 -18.35 6.72
CA ASN A 290 4.68 -19.10 6.08
C ASN A 290 3.33 -18.48 6.46
N GLN A 291 2.57 -18.11 5.45
CA GLN A 291 1.23 -17.56 5.62
C GLN A 291 0.22 -18.41 4.85
N ARG A 292 -0.85 -18.80 5.53
CA ARG A 292 -2.08 -19.30 4.92
C ARG A 292 -3.06 -18.15 4.87
N GLY A 293 -3.59 -17.85 3.68
CA GLY A 293 -4.55 -16.78 3.46
C GLY A 293 -5.94 -17.11 3.98
N ILE A 294 -6.79 -16.07 4.05
CA ILE A 294 -8.20 -16.20 4.45
C ILE A 294 -9.07 -16.78 3.33
N VAL A 295 -8.65 -16.65 2.07
CA VAL A 295 -9.29 -17.35 0.93
C VAL A 295 -8.75 -18.76 0.87
N PRO A 296 -9.59 -19.80 0.71
CA PRO A 296 -9.12 -21.17 0.58
C PRO A 296 -8.05 -21.35 -0.51
N ASN A 297 -7.09 -22.25 -0.30
CA ASN A 297 -5.99 -22.57 -1.21
C ASN A 297 -5.09 -21.36 -1.57
N THR A 298 -5.01 -20.36 -0.73
CA THR A 298 -4.06 -19.25 -0.89
C THR A 298 -3.03 -19.24 0.22
N GLY A 299 -1.83 -18.81 -0.09
CA GLY A 299 -0.76 -18.73 0.89
C GLY A 299 0.50 -18.07 0.35
N LEU A 300 1.50 -17.91 1.20
CA LEU A 300 2.80 -17.35 0.87
C LEU A 300 3.89 -18.00 1.73
N SER A 301 4.97 -18.41 1.09
CA SER A 301 6.21 -18.80 1.75
C SER A 301 7.32 -17.81 1.40
N SER A 302 8.06 -17.35 2.40
CA SER A 302 9.23 -16.47 2.19
C SER A 302 10.39 -16.92 3.06
N ASN A 303 11.56 -17.08 2.45
CA ASN A 303 12.79 -17.44 3.13
C ASN A 303 13.85 -16.36 2.87
N THR A 304 14.36 -15.77 3.95
CA THR A 304 15.37 -14.71 3.89
C THR A 304 16.67 -15.18 4.53
N PHE A 305 17.78 -15.02 3.81
CA PHE A 305 19.13 -15.25 4.31
C PHE A 305 19.86 -13.91 4.32
N ASN A 306 20.44 -13.56 5.46
CA ASN A 306 21.26 -12.38 5.60
C ASN A 306 22.62 -12.74 6.18
N ILE A 307 23.68 -12.23 5.53
CA ILE A 307 25.06 -12.34 6.01
C ILE A 307 25.66 -10.94 6.01
N SER A 308 26.17 -10.52 7.15
CA SER A 308 26.92 -9.28 7.26
C SER A 308 28.25 -9.52 7.95
N ASN A 309 29.30 -8.92 7.42
CA ASN A 309 30.62 -8.99 8.01
C ASN A 309 31.35 -7.63 7.98
N THR A 310 32.25 -7.46 8.92
CA THR A 310 33.26 -6.40 8.92
C THR A 310 34.61 -7.05 9.24
N VAL A 311 35.58 -6.90 8.35
CA VAL A 311 36.95 -7.40 8.53
C VAL A 311 37.90 -6.23 8.66
N ARG A 312 38.64 -6.18 9.76
CA ARG A 312 39.67 -5.16 10.04
C ARG A 312 41.03 -5.76 9.71
N PHE A 313 41.55 -5.45 8.53
CA PHE A 313 42.86 -5.92 8.09
C PHE A 313 44.00 -5.22 8.87
N SER A 314 43.78 -3.95 9.22
CA SER A 314 44.65 -3.15 10.07
C SER A 314 43.81 -2.06 10.76
N ASP A 315 44.46 -1.26 11.63
CA ASP A 315 43.84 -0.09 12.24
C ASP A 315 43.34 0.95 11.24
N ARG A 316 43.86 0.92 10.01
CA ARG A 316 43.54 1.88 8.95
C ARG A 316 42.72 1.31 7.79
N PHE A 317 42.63 -0.01 7.67
CA PHE A 317 42.00 -0.65 6.52
C PHE A 317 40.98 -1.68 6.96
N ARG A 318 39.74 -1.48 6.54
CA ARG A 318 38.61 -2.38 6.84
C ARG A 318 37.75 -2.63 5.62
N MET A 319 37.14 -3.77 5.56
CA MET A 319 36.14 -4.19 4.60
C MET A 319 34.82 -4.43 5.31
N ASN A 320 33.72 -3.91 4.75
CA ASN A 320 32.37 -4.27 5.15
C ASN A 320 31.69 -4.94 3.97
N ALA A 321 30.97 -6.03 4.22
CA ALA A 321 30.14 -6.67 3.20
C ALA A 321 28.84 -7.14 3.81
N THR A 322 27.75 -6.98 3.07
CA THR A 322 26.43 -7.49 3.43
C THR A 322 25.79 -8.07 2.18
N VAL A 323 25.17 -9.23 2.33
CA VAL A 323 24.36 -9.86 1.30
C VAL A 323 23.04 -10.30 1.92
N ASN A 324 21.96 -9.95 1.30
CA ASN A 324 20.61 -10.40 1.64
C ASN A 324 20.02 -11.11 0.42
N TYR A 325 19.52 -12.31 0.62
CA TYR A 325 18.80 -13.07 -0.37
C TYR A 325 17.42 -13.45 0.18
N ASN A 326 16.38 -13.18 -0.59
CA ASN A 326 15.01 -13.56 -0.26
C ASN A 326 14.40 -14.38 -1.40
N ARG A 327 13.71 -15.45 -1.04
CA ARG A 327 12.90 -16.23 -1.97
C ARG A 327 11.46 -16.24 -1.50
N GLN A 328 10.56 -15.72 -2.31
CA GLN A 328 9.12 -15.80 -2.13
C GLN A 328 8.53 -16.82 -3.10
N ALA A 329 7.58 -17.61 -2.63
CA ALA A 329 6.87 -18.58 -3.45
C ALA A 329 5.43 -18.73 -2.98
N THR A 330 4.54 -18.75 -3.94
CA THR A 330 3.15 -19.18 -3.77
C THR A 330 2.64 -19.77 -5.08
N ASP A 331 1.87 -20.85 -4.98
CA ASP A 331 1.22 -21.47 -6.14
C ASP A 331 -0.11 -20.78 -6.45
N ASN A 332 -0.70 -20.06 -5.50
CA ASN A 332 -1.96 -19.37 -5.69
C ASN A 332 -2.15 -18.15 -4.80
N ILE A 333 -2.52 -17.04 -5.43
CA ILE A 333 -3.08 -15.83 -4.81
C ILE A 333 -4.42 -15.52 -5.47
N ASN A 334 -5.38 -15.01 -4.70
CA ASN A 334 -6.68 -14.61 -5.24
C ASN A 334 -6.60 -13.27 -5.99
N ASP A 335 -7.48 -13.12 -6.97
CA ASP A 335 -7.72 -11.83 -7.61
C ASP A 335 -8.75 -11.02 -6.81
N VAL A 336 -8.42 -9.76 -6.52
CA VAL A 336 -9.27 -8.84 -5.75
C VAL A 336 -9.69 -7.61 -6.54
N VAL A 337 -9.43 -7.61 -7.84
CA VAL A 337 -9.88 -6.53 -8.74
C VAL A 337 -11.39 -6.51 -8.81
N TYR A 338 -11.92 -5.32 -9.03
CA TYR A 338 -13.31 -5.16 -9.43
C TYR A 338 -13.59 -5.96 -10.70
N GLY A 339 -14.54 -6.86 -10.63
CA GLY A 339 -15.00 -7.64 -11.78
C GLY A 339 -15.40 -9.09 -11.47
N PRO A 340 -15.97 -9.80 -12.45
CA PRO A 340 -16.49 -11.16 -12.28
C PRO A 340 -15.42 -12.23 -12.00
N ASN A 341 -14.16 -11.90 -12.16
CA ASN A 341 -13.04 -12.81 -11.84
C ASN A 341 -12.66 -12.76 -10.35
N SER A 342 -13.18 -11.79 -9.59
CA SER A 342 -12.92 -11.64 -8.15
C SER A 342 -13.96 -12.41 -7.34
N LEU A 343 -13.52 -13.36 -6.53
CA LEU A 343 -14.35 -14.11 -5.60
C LEU A 343 -15.12 -13.21 -4.64
N ILE A 344 -14.42 -12.24 -4.04
CA ILE A 344 -15.02 -11.33 -3.05
C ILE A 344 -16.09 -10.47 -3.71
N TYR A 345 -15.77 -9.92 -4.87
CA TYR A 345 -16.71 -9.10 -5.63
C TYR A 345 -17.99 -9.86 -5.97
N SER A 346 -17.85 -11.07 -6.48
CA SER A 346 -18.99 -11.91 -6.87
C SER A 346 -19.89 -12.26 -5.69
N LEU A 347 -19.28 -12.73 -4.59
CA LEU A 347 -20.02 -13.18 -3.40
C LEU A 347 -20.71 -12.03 -2.65
N VAL A 348 -20.15 -10.81 -2.71
CA VAL A 348 -20.71 -9.65 -1.98
C VAL A 348 -21.84 -8.97 -2.75
N ILE A 349 -21.66 -8.75 -4.07
CA ILE A 349 -22.50 -7.79 -4.80
C ILE A 349 -23.63 -8.46 -5.56
N TRP A 350 -23.34 -9.54 -6.29
CA TRP A 350 -24.23 -10.02 -7.34
C TRP A 350 -24.86 -11.39 -7.06
N GLN A 351 -24.47 -12.09 -6.02
CA GLN A 351 -24.94 -13.43 -5.76
C GLN A 351 -25.89 -13.46 -4.57
N GLY A 352 -27.07 -14.04 -4.77
CA GLY A 352 -28.11 -14.19 -3.74
C GLY A 352 -27.82 -15.31 -2.75
N ALA A 353 -28.79 -15.56 -1.86
CA ALA A 353 -28.76 -16.63 -0.87
C ALA A 353 -29.51 -17.90 -1.33
N ASP A 354 -29.99 -17.94 -2.56
CA ASP A 354 -30.72 -19.05 -3.18
C ASP A 354 -29.87 -20.28 -3.46
N TRP A 355 -28.54 -20.17 -3.31
CA TRP A 355 -27.59 -21.27 -3.38
C TRP A 355 -26.63 -21.26 -2.19
N ASP A 356 -26.02 -22.42 -1.86
CA ASP A 356 -25.11 -22.58 -0.72
C ASP A 356 -23.68 -22.83 -1.18
N VAL A 357 -22.76 -21.88 -0.86
CA VAL A 357 -21.34 -22.03 -1.14
C VAL A 357 -20.70 -23.25 -0.49
N MET A 358 -21.31 -23.79 0.57
CA MET A 358 -20.84 -24.94 1.32
C MET A 358 -21.54 -26.24 0.95
N SER A 359 -22.47 -26.23 -0.02
CA SER A 359 -23.08 -27.47 -0.50
C SER A 359 -22.04 -28.41 -1.12
N ASP A 360 -22.29 -29.72 -1.03
CA ASP A 360 -21.34 -30.73 -1.53
C ASP A 360 -21.11 -30.60 -3.04
N ASP A 361 -22.14 -30.28 -3.82
CA ASP A 361 -22.03 -30.05 -5.25
C ASP A 361 -21.11 -28.89 -5.60
N ILE A 362 -21.28 -27.73 -4.93
CA ILE A 362 -20.46 -26.54 -5.16
C ILE A 362 -19.02 -26.77 -4.68
N ARG A 363 -18.84 -27.39 -3.50
CA ARG A 363 -17.50 -27.75 -2.97
C ARG A 363 -16.82 -28.85 -3.77
N GLY A 364 -17.58 -29.74 -4.39
CA GLY A 364 -17.07 -30.81 -5.28
C GLY A 364 -16.42 -30.26 -6.54
N ILE A 365 -16.59 -28.95 -6.83
CA ILE A 365 -16.02 -28.23 -7.98
C ILE A 365 -16.65 -28.62 -9.30
N TRP A 366 -16.78 -29.90 -9.58
CA TRP A 366 -17.24 -30.46 -10.86
C TRP A 366 -18.70 -30.87 -10.79
N GLN A 367 -19.41 -30.72 -11.89
CA GLN A 367 -20.75 -31.27 -12.02
C GLN A 367 -20.71 -32.80 -11.87
N PRO A 368 -21.66 -33.42 -11.15
CA PRO A 368 -21.71 -34.86 -10.99
C PRO A 368 -21.67 -35.56 -12.35
N GLY A 369 -20.69 -36.48 -12.53
CA GLY A 369 -20.49 -37.24 -13.77
C GLY A 369 -19.94 -36.42 -14.94
N LYS A 370 -19.51 -35.20 -14.78
CA LYS A 370 -18.94 -34.31 -15.80
C LYS A 370 -17.66 -33.67 -15.32
N GLU A 371 -16.64 -34.46 -15.02
CA GLU A 371 -15.33 -33.91 -14.63
C GLU A 371 -14.79 -32.96 -15.71
N GLY A 372 -14.27 -31.82 -15.31
CA GLY A 372 -13.83 -30.76 -16.22
C GLY A 372 -14.90 -29.70 -16.52
N VAL A 373 -16.14 -29.89 -16.04
CA VAL A 373 -17.21 -28.89 -16.10
C VAL A 373 -17.53 -28.42 -14.67
N GLN A 374 -17.28 -27.14 -14.36
CA GLN A 374 -17.52 -26.63 -13.02
C GLN A 374 -18.99 -26.75 -12.60
N SER A 375 -19.22 -27.01 -11.31
CA SER A 375 -20.55 -26.99 -10.71
C SER A 375 -21.14 -25.59 -10.78
N ILE A 376 -22.41 -25.53 -11.13
CA ILE A 376 -23.14 -24.29 -11.38
C ILE A 376 -23.89 -23.82 -10.14
N HIS A 377 -24.09 -22.51 -10.06
CA HIS A 377 -25.00 -21.84 -9.14
C HIS A 377 -25.90 -20.89 -9.95
N SER A 378 -26.75 -20.13 -9.29
CA SER A 378 -27.74 -19.29 -9.99
C SER A 378 -27.16 -18.31 -11.02
N GLU A 379 -25.96 -17.78 -10.77
CA GLU A 379 -25.29 -16.81 -11.65
C GLU A 379 -24.13 -17.42 -12.50
N TYR A 380 -24.18 -18.71 -12.78
CA TYR A 380 -23.05 -19.47 -13.34
C TYR A 380 -22.57 -19.00 -14.71
N LYS A 381 -23.37 -18.35 -15.52
CA LYS A 381 -22.94 -17.86 -16.84
C LYS A 381 -22.04 -16.63 -16.74
N ARG A 382 -22.12 -15.88 -15.65
CA ARG A 382 -21.34 -14.67 -15.43
C ARG A 382 -20.27 -14.85 -14.36
N TYR A 383 -20.55 -15.61 -13.30
CA TYR A 383 -19.68 -15.79 -12.17
C TYR A 383 -19.28 -17.24 -12.00
N GLN A 384 -18.02 -17.45 -11.64
CA GLN A 384 -17.44 -18.75 -11.43
C GLN A 384 -17.89 -19.37 -10.10
N ASN A 385 -17.88 -20.68 -10.00
CA ASN A 385 -17.91 -21.37 -8.72
C ASN A 385 -16.71 -20.92 -7.86
N PRO A 386 -16.91 -20.44 -6.62
CA PRO A 386 -15.81 -19.94 -5.78
C PRO A 386 -14.73 -20.99 -5.49
N TRP A 387 -15.10 -22.26 -5.28
CA TRP A 387 -14.14 -23.34 -5.04
C TRP A 387 -13.36 -23.69 -6.31
N PHE A 388 -14.01 -23.64 -7.47
CA PHE A 388 -13.33 -23.80 -8.75
C PHE A 388 -12.26 -22.73 -8.95
N VAL A 389 -12.57 -21.44 -8.68
CA VAL A 389 -11.58 -20.37 -8.77
C VAL A 389 -10.45 -20.59 -7.77
N ALA A 390 -10.78 -20.91 -6.53
CA ALA A 390 -9.78 -21.07 -5.47
C ALA A 390 -8.82 -22.25 -5.71
N TYR A 391 -9.30 -23.36 -6.30
CA TYR A 391 -8.53 -24.60 -6.41
C TYR A 391 -8.07 -24.95 -7.82
N LYS A 392 -8.68 -24.38 -8.85
CA LYS A 392 -8.38 -24.72 -10.24
C LYS A 392 -7.84 -23.55 -11.05
N TRP A 393 -8.30 -22.32 -10.80
CA TRP A 393 -7.77 -21.13 -11.45
C TRP A 393 -6.62 -20.53 -10.63
N LEU A 394 -5.42 -21.07 -10.85
CA LEU A 394 -4.29 -20.80 -9.99
C LEU A 394 -3.42 -19.64 -10.53
N ARG A 395 -3.01 -18.78 -9.65
CA ARG A 395 -2.11 -17.65 -9.91
C ARG A 395 -0.86 -17.75 -9.05
N GLY A 396 0.21 -18.28 -9.65
CA GLY A 396 1.49 -18.46 -8.99
C GLY A 396 2.34 -17.18 -9.00
N HIS A 397 3.14 -17.02 -7.93
CA HIS A 397 4.15 -15.97 -7.84
C HIS A 397 5.43 -16.54 -7.21
N TYR A 398 6.52 -16.44 -7.95
CA TYR A 398 7.85 -16.93 -7.55
C TYR A 398 8.84 -15.80 -7.76
N LYS A 399 9.44 -15.30 -6.67
CA LYS A 399 10.39 -14.20 -6.71
C LYS A 399 11.69 -14.58 -6.00
N ASN A 400 12.80 -14.34 -6.66
CA ASN A 400 14.13 -14.33 -6.05
C ASN A 400 14.62 -12.89 -6.02
N ASP A 401 15.09 -12.44 -4.87
CA ASP A 401 15.53 -11.07 -4.64
C ASP A 401 16.87 -11.10 -3.93
N LEU A 402 17.86 -10.37 -4.45
CA LEU A 402 19.17 -10.28 -3.85
C LEU A 402 19.65 -8.82 -3.86
N TYR A 403 20.09 -8.35 -2.73
CA TYR A 403 20.81 -7.08 -2.64
C TYR A 403 22.01 -7.21 -1.71
N GLY A 404 23.03 -6.42 -1.98
CA GLY A 404 24.22 -6.44 -1.14
C GLY A 404 25.28 -5.46 -1.59
N TYR A 405 26.31 -5.34 -0.78
CA TYR A 405 27.46 -4.51 -1.07
C TYR A 405 28.74 -5.07 -0.48
N THR A 406 29.84 -4.59 -1.06
CA THR A 406 31.15 -4.64 -0.46
C THR A 406 31.74 -3.24 -0.45
N SER A 407 32.21 -2.78 0.70
CA SER A 407 32.94 -1.51 0.83
C SER A 407 34.31 -1.72 1.43
N PHE A 408 35.24 -0.92 0.99
CA PHE A 408 36.57 -0.80 1.53
C PHE A 408 36.77 0.60 2.07
N ASP A 409 37.13 0.69 3.32
CA ASP A 409 37.38 1.94 4.04
C ASP A 409 38.85 2.01 4.39
N TYR A 410 39.53 3.09 3.95
CA TYR A 410 40.94 3.33 4.20
C TYR A 410 41.16 4.70 4.86
N ASP A 411 41.70 4.70 6.07
CA ASP A 411 42.07 5.91 6.81
C ASP A 411 43.46 6.39 6.29
N ILE A 412 43.43 7.29 5.29
CA ILE A 412 44.62 7.87 4.67
C ILE A 412 45.44 8.61 5.74
N THR A 413 44.75 9.41 6.54
CA THR A 413 45.27 10.05 7.76
C THR A 413 44.27 9.85 8.87
N LYS A 414 44.58 10.30 10.09
CA LYS A 414 43.64 10.33 11.21
C LYS A 414 42.39 11.20 10.96
N ASP A 415 42.49 12.16 10.02
CA ASP A 415 41.44 13.14 9.73
C ASP A 415 40.79 12.90 8.35
N LEU A 416 41.41 12.08 7.48
CA LEU A 416 40.97 11.82 6.10
C LEU A 416 40.79 10.33 5.84
N ASN A 417 39.56 9.94 5.45
CA ASN A 417 39.15 8.58 5.10
C ASN A 417 38.68 8.53 3.65
N LEU A 418 38.98 7.43 2.96
CA LEU A 418 38.41 7.07 1.66
C LEU A 418 37.58 5.81 1.81
N MET A 419 36.36 5.85 1.36
CA MET A 419 35.49 4.70 1.16
C MET A 419 35.29 4.47 -0.33
N VAL A 420 35.42 3.20 -0.75
CA VAL A 420 35.00 2.73 -2.09
C VAL A 420 34.00 1.61 -1.89
N ARG A 421 32.86 1.70 -2.55
CA ARG A 421 31.77 0.74 -2.39
C ARG A 421 31.20 0.31 -3.75
N THR A 422 31.01 -0.99 -3.91
CA THR A 422 30.21 -1.57 -4.98
C THR A 422 28.98 -2.22 -4.37
N SER A 423 27.80 -1.92 -4.89
CA SER A 423 26.55 -2.56 -4.50
C SER A 423 25.77 -3.05 -5.69
N ALA A 424 25.02 -4.12 -5.49
CA ALA A 424 24.13 -4.69 -6.49
C ALA A 424 22.75 -4.97 -5.88
N THR A 425 21.73 -4.75 -6.67
CA THR A 425 20.34 -5.15 -6.38
C THR A 425 19.78 -5.85 -7.60
N THR A 426 19.22 -7.03 -7.41
CA THR A 426 18.60 -7.79 -8.51
C THR A 426 17.37 -8.51 -8.02
N TYR A 427 16.39 -8.63 -8.88
CA TYR A 427 15.29 -9.58 -8.69
C TYR A 427 14.96 -10.31 -10.00
N ASP A 428 14.43 -11.51 -9.85
CA ASP A 428 13.77 -12.31 -10.89
C ASP A 428 12.39 -12.72 -10.38
N VAL A 429 11.35 -12.41 -11.15
CA VAL A 429 9.96 -12.72 -10.82
C VAL A 429 9.36 -13.55 -11.95
N LEU A 430 8.86 -14.73 -11.62
CA LEU A 430 7.98 -15.51 -12.47
C LEU A 430 6.57 -15.49 -11.88
N ARG A 431 5.60 -15.09 -12.68
CA ARG A 431 4.18 -15.21 -12.40
C ARG A 431 3.55 -16.17 -13.41
N THR A 432 2.70 -17.02 -12.90
CA THR A 432 1.97 -17.98 -13.76
C THR A 432 0.48 -17.79 -13.54
N GLU A 433 -0.31 -17.98 -14.59
CA GLU A 433 -1.75 -18.12 -14.47
C GLU A 433 -2.19 -19.37 -15.22
N LYS A 434 -2.83 -20.26 -14.47
CA LYS A 434 -3.40 -21.52 -14.98
C LYS A 434 -4.91 -21.37 -14.95
N MET A 435 -5.49 -20.95 -16.05
CA MET A 435 -6.93 -20.87 -16.20
C MET A 435 -7.45 -22.18 -16.80
N PRO A 436 -8.32 -22.91 -16.10
CA PRO A 436 -8.77 -24.23 -16.55
C PRO A 436 -9.87 -24.15 -17.61
N PHE A 437 -10.13 -25.27 -18.26
CA PHE A 437 -11.37 -25.48 -19.02
C PHE A 437 -12.56 -25.22 -18.09
N SER A 438 -13.71 -24.85 -18.70
CA SER A 438 -14.92 -24.41 -18.00
C SER A 438 -14.84 -23.02 -17.34
N ALA A 439 -13.67 -22.40 -17.26
CA ALA A 439 -13.59 -20.98 -16.88
C ALA A 439 -14.14 -20.09 -18.00
N HIS A 440 -14.95 -19.09 -17.62
CA HIS A 440 -15.52 -18.11 -18.54
C HIS A 440 -15.17 -16.68 -18.03
N PRO A 441 -13.89 -16.27 -18.20
CA PRO A 441 -13.47 -14.96 -17.79
C PRO A 441 -14.08 -13.89 -18.70
N TYR A 442 -14.20 -12.70 -18.16
CA TYR A 442 -14.69 -11.55 -18.92
C TYR A 442 -13.82 -11.29 -20.15
N GLY A 443 -14.47 -11.15 -21.33
CA GLY A 443 -13.78 -10.88 -22.61
C GLY A 443 -13.23 -12.11 -23.33
N ARG A 444 -13.59 -13.33 -22.92
CA ARG A 444 -13.26 -14.59 -23.65
C ARG A 444 -14.57 -15.29 -24.06
N GLU A 445 -14.65 -15.75 -25.30
CA GLU A 445 -15.85 -16.37 -25.86
C GLU A 445 -15.92 -17.87 -25.57
N GLU A 446 -14.77 -18.57 -25.58
CA GLU A 446 -14.69 -20.01 -25.35
C GLU A 446 -14.21 -20.32 -23.93
N ASN A 447 -14.79 -21.36 -23.33
CA ASN A 447 -14.46 -21.82 -21.97
C ASN A 447 -13.32 -22.86 -21.98
N ARG A 448 -12.27 -22.62 -22.75
CA ARG A 448 -11.15 -23.56 -22.95
C ARG A 448 -9.93 -23.23 -22.15
N GLY A 449 -10.02 -22.23 -21.27
CA GLY A 449 -8.91 -21.84 -20.42
C GLY A 449 -7.70 -21.29 -21.18
N ASP A 450 -6.69 -20.90 -20.41
CA ASP A 450 -5.41 -20.37 -20.90
C ASP A 450 -4.27 -20.68 -19.94
N TYR A 451 -3.05 -20.61 -20.45
CA TYR A 451 -1.83 -20.62 -19.65
C TYR A 451 -1.01 -19.35 -19.93
N ARG A 452 -0.58 -18.68 -18.88
CA ARG A 452 0.22 -17.46 -19.00
C ARG A 452 1.45 -17.48 -18.09
N GLU A 453 2.56 -16.95 -18.60
CA GLU A 453 3.75 -16.57 -17.83
C GLU A 453 4.07 -15.10 -18.00
N ASP A 454 4.44 -14.43 -16.92
CA ASP A 454 4.98 -13.07 -16.87
C ASP A 454 6.31 -13.15 -16.13
N ARG A 455 7.44 -12.98 -16.84
CA ARG A 455 8.78 -12.96 -16.28
C ARG A 455 9.32 -11.56 -16.29
N ARG A 456 9.90 -11.15 -15.16
CA ARG A 456 10.53 -9.83 -15.01
C ARG A 456 11.84 -9.99 -14.27
N ALA A 457 12.90 -9.42 -14.81
CA ALA A 457 14.20 -9.38 -14.18
C ALA A 457 14.74 -7.95 -14.16
N MET A 458 15.33 -7.57 -13.06
CA MET A 458 16.01 -6.29 -12.89
C MET A 458 17.40 -6.52 -12.30
N PHE A 459 18.38 -5.80 -12.82
CA PHE A 459 19.72 -5.74 -12.28
C PHE A 459 20.17 -4.30 -12.18
N GLU A 460 20.54 -3.86 -11.00
CA GLU A 460 21.10 -2.54 -10.74
C GLU A 460 22.46 -2.69 -10.07
N MET A 461 23.47 -2.00 -10.59
CA MET A 461 24.80 -1.92 -10.00
C MET A 461 25.12 -0.47 -9.69
N ASN A 462 25.66 -0.20 -8.52
CA ASN A 462 26.08 1.13 -8.11
C ASN A 462 27.50 1.09 -7.57
N ASN A 463 28.40 1.83 -8.21
CA ASN A 463 29.80 1.98 -7.84
C ASN A 463 30.01 3.39 -7.29
N GLU A 464 30.58 3.48 -6.10
CA GLU A 464 30.66 4.73 -5.34
C GLU A 464 32.04 4.91 -4.71
N PHE A 465 32.49 6.17 -4.67
CA PHE A 465 33.59 6.57 -3.83
C PHE A 465 33.20 7.75 -2.94
N LEU A 466 33.81 7.83 -1.76
CA LEU A 466 33.54 8.91 -0.80
C LEU A 466 34.82 9.24 -0.01
N PHE A 467 35.32 10.46 -0.17
CA PHE A 467 36.33 11.03 0.70
C PHE A 467 35.62 11.72 1.86
N ASN A 468 36.02 11.42 3.09
CA ASN A 468 35.54 12.05 4.31
C ASN A 468 36.70 12.71 5.06
N TYR A 469 36.58 14.00 5.30
CA TYR A 469 37.51 14.75 6.13
C TYR A 469 36.82 15.16 7.41
N THR A 470 37.37 14.84 8.58
CA THR A 470 36.80 15.18 9.88
C THR A 470 37.89 15.84 10.74
N LYS A 471 37.65 17.08 11.17
CA LYS A 471 38.57 17.83 12.00
C LYS A 471 37.85 18.55 13.12
N LYS A 472 38.34 18.37 14.34
CA LYS A 472 37.92 19.14 15.50
C LYS A 472 39.08 20.00 16.00
N ARG A 473 38.86 21.32 16.09
CA ARG A 473 39.86 22.28 16.58
C ARG A 473 39.18 23.19 17.60
N GLY A 474 39.41 22.92 18.88
CA GLY A 474 38.68 23.60 19.95
C GLY A 474 37.19 23.39 19.86
N GLU A 475 36.43 24.47 19.73
CA GLU A 475 34.97 24.46 19.61
C GLU A 475 34.47 24.28 18.15
N LEU A 476 35.40 24.34 17.20
CA LEU A 476 35.06 24.18 15.77
C LEU A 476 35.13 22.71 15.41
N ASP A 477 34.03 22.19 14.85
CA ASP A 477 33.89 20.82 14.35
C ASP A 477 33.57 20.90 12.86
N ILE A 478 34.43 20.34 12.03
CA ILE A 478 34.26 20.32 10.57
C ILE A 478 34.23 18.88 10.08
N HIS A 479 33.19 18.55 9.33
CA HIS A 479 33.12 17.31 8.56
C HIS A 479 32.78 17.68 7.13
N ALA A 480 33.66 17.30 6.18
CA ALA A 480 33.49 17.56 4.77
C ALA A 480 33.58 16.24 4.00
N SER A 481 32.73 16.06 3.00
CA SER A 481 32.73 14.87 2.15
C SER A 481 32.67 15.26 0.68
N LEU A 482 33.46 14.56 -0.15
CA LEU A 482 33.39 14.63 -1.61
C LEU A 482 33.21 13.23 -2.14
N GLY A 483 32.15 12.99 -2.89
CA GLY A 483 31.85 11.68 -3.41
C GLY A 483 31.27 11.71 -4.81
N GLY A 484 31.23 10.54 -5.41
CA GLY A 484 30.57 10.32 -6.68
C GLY A 484 30.14 8.88 -6.82
N ASN A 485 29.14 8.66 -7.65
CA ASN A 485 28.68 7.32 -7.96
C ASN A 485 28.24 7.20 -9.42
N ARG A 486 28.36 5.98 -9.92
CA ARG A 486 27.75 5.55 -11.17
C ARG A 486 26.77 4.44 -10.88
N ARG A 487 25.51 4.64 -11.32
CA ARG A 487 24.42 3.69 -11.27
C ARG A 487 24.14 3.19 -12.68
N ASP A 488 24.21 1.88 -12.88
CA ASP A 488 23.82 1.21 -14.11
C ASP A 488 22.59 0.33 -13.79
N PHE A 489 21.51 0.52 -14.55
CA PHE A 489 20.22 -0.16 -14.36
C PHE A 489 19.83 -0.88 -15.64
N ASN A 490 19.43 -2.15 -15.53
CA ASN A 490 18.93 -2.98 -16.62
C ASN A 490 17.65 -3.69 -16.18
N TYR A 491 16.65 -3.68 -17.05
CA TYR A 491 15.39 -4.36 -16.85
C TYR A 491 14.98 -5.13 -18.09
N THR A 492 14.51 -6.34 -17.87
CA THR A 492 13.96 -7.18 -18.94
C THR A 492 12.63 -7.76 -18.48
N SER A 493 11.68 -7.86 -19.40
CA SER A 493 10.46 -8.61 -19.17
C SER A 493 10.03 -9.38 -20.40
N SER A 494 9.38 -10.53 -20.17
CA SER A 494 8.70 -11.29 -21.20
C SER A 494 7.35 -11.74 -20.69
N TRP A 495 6.33 -11.53 -21.49
CA TRP A 495 4.98 -11.96 -21.20
C TRP A 495 4.49 -12.85 -22.34
N THR A 496 4.00 -14.05 -22.03
CA THR A 496 3.53 -15.01 -23.01
C THR A 496 2.23 -15.65 -22.53
N THR A 497 1.27 -15.81 -23.42
CA THR A 497 0.01 -16.49 -23.16
C THR A 497 -0.33 -17.43 -24.30
N THR A 498 -0.97 -18.55 -23.97
CA THR A 498 -1.73 -19.32 -24.96
C THR A 498 -2.91 -18.48 -25.45
N ASP A 499 -3.49 -18.89 -26.55
CA ASP A 499 -4.79 -18.41 -27.01
C ASP A 499 -5.70 -19.64 -27.10
N TYR A 500 -6.36 -19.92 -25.98
CA TYR A 500 -7.04 -21.15 -25.59
C TYR A 500 -6.13 -22.38 -25.48
N LEU A 501 -6.55 -23.36 -24.69
CA LEU A 501 -5.89 -24.67 -24.57
C LEU A 501 -6.56 -25.70 -25.48
N ASN A 502 -5.79 -26.65 -26.02
CA ASN A 502 -6.31 -27.80 -26.76
C ASN A 502 -6.76 -28.93 -25.82
N VAL A 503 -5.93 -29.23 -24.82
CA VAL A 503 -6.14 -30.33 -23.88
C VAL A 503 -6.35 -29.74 -22.49
N PRO A 504 -7.42 -30.09 -21.74
CA PRO A 504 -7.66 -29.63 -20.39
C PRO A 504 -6.50 -29.94 -19.44
N GLU A 505 -6.26 -29.08 -18.46
CA GLU A 505 -5.27 -29.19 -17.37
C GLU A 505 -3.80 -29.35 -17.82
N VAL A 506 -3.49 -29.24 -19.11
CA VAL A 506 -2.12 -29.22 -19.63
C VAL A 506 -1.69 -27.77 -19.85
N TYR A 507 -1.07 -27.20 -18.84
CA TYR A 507 -0.64 -25.80 -18.82
C TYR A 507 0.77 -25.65 -19.40
N ASN A 508 0.84 -25.57 -20.73
CA ASN A 508 2.05 -25.44 -21.51
C ASN A 508 1.74 -24.62 -22.79
N PHE A 509 2.68 -23.82 -23.26
CA PHE A 509 2.52 -23.04 -24.50
C PHE A 509 2.36 -23.93 -25.74
N ALA A 510 2.94 -25.12 -25.76
CA ALA A 510 2.74 -26.08 -26.86
C ALA A 510 1.29 -26.62 -26.95
N ASN A 511 0.51 -26.45 -25.88
CA ASN A 511 -0.92 -26.81 -25.83
C ASN A 511 -1.85 -25.69 -26.29
N SER A 512 -1.33 -24.61 -26.88
CA SER A 512 -2.16 -23.51 -27.37
C SER A 512 -2.96 -23.95 -28.62
N ALA A 513 -4.26 -23.65 -28.63
CA ALA A 513 -5.13 -23.90 -29.77
C ALA A 513 -4.84 -22.99 -30.95
N ASN A 514 -4.56 -21.73 -30.67
CA ASN A 514 -4.17 -20.70 -31.63
C ASN A 514 -2.71 -20.30 -31.38
N PRO A 515 -2.06 -19.53 -32.26
CA PRO A 515 -0.70 -19.06 -32.04
C PRO A 515 -0.56 -18.32 -30.71
N VAL A 516 0.46 -18.66 -29.94
CA VAL A 516 0.78 -17.98 -28.68
C VAL A 516 1.06 -16.49 -28.91
N ARG A 517 0.66 -15.67 -27.97
CA ARG A 517 0.96 -14.23 -27.95
C ARG A 517 2.10 -13.97 -26.98
N SER A 518 3.14 -13.29 -27.46
CA SER A 518 4.32 -12.99 -26.63
C SER A 518 4.77 -11.55 -26.82
N PHE A 519 5.19 -10.91 -25.72
CA PHE A 519 5.72 -9.56 -25.72
C PHE A 519 7.01 -9.51 -24.90
N ASN A 520 8.01 -8.81 -25.41
CA ASN A 520 9.27 -8.59 -24.74
C ASN A 520 9.51 -7.08 -24.55
N PHE A 521 10.12 -6.75 -23.43
CA PHE A 521 10.57 -5.38 -23.17
C PHE A 521 11.93 -5.41 -22.50
N ASN A 522 12.87 -4.61 -23.04
CA ASN A 522 14.20 -4.41 -22.47
C ASN A 522 14.47 -2.93 -22.29
N SER A 523 15.13 -2.56 -21.22
CA SER A 523 15.35 -1.18 -20.87
C SER A 523 16.62 -1.02 -20.05
N SER A 524 17.42 0.01 -20.35
CA SER A 524 18.65 0.31 -19.65
C SER A 524 18.78 1.80 -19.36
N MET A 525 19.38 2.14 -18.23
CA MET A 525 19.62 3.52 -17.81
C MET A 525 20.95 3.63 -17.09
N ALA A 526 21.64 4.76 -17.26
CA ALA A 526 22.80 5.12 -16.45
C ALA A 526 22.60 6.48 -15.79
N VAL A 527 23.09 6.59 -14.55
CA VAL A 527 23.14 7.86 -13.81
C VAL A 527 24.56 8.05 -13.28
N ASN A 528 25.20 9.15 -13.66
CA ASN A 528 26.48 9.58 -13.10
C ASN A 528 26.23 10.72 -12.13
N SER A 529 26.84 10.66 -10.95
CA SER A 529 26.63 11.66 -9.90
C SER A 529 27.95 12.11 -9.28
N LEU A 530 28.00 13.39 -8.94
CA LEU A 530 29.06 13.98 -8.13
C LEU A 530 28.43 14.82 -7.03
N TYR A 531 28.91 14.71 -5.79
CA TYR A 531 28.34 15.44 -4.66
C TYR A 531 29.39 15.86 -3.64
N ALA A 532 29.15 17.00 -3.03
CA ALA A 532 29.96 17.57 -1.97
C ALA A 532 29.08 17.96 -0.78
N LEU A 533 29.54 17.68 0.43
CA LEU A 533 28.86 17.97 1.68
C LEU A 533 29.82 18.65 2.64
N ALA A 534 29.32 19.58 3.45
CA ALA A 534 30.10 20.21 4.52
C ALA A 534 29.21 20.42 5.75
N ASP A 535 29.63 19.87 6.87
CA ASP A 535 29.00 20.08 8.18
C ASP A 535 29.96 20.91 9.03
N ILE A 536 29.54 22.08 9.46
CA ILE A 536 30.34 23.03 10.23
C ILE A 536 29.62 23.29 11.57
N GLY A 537 30.22 22.89 12.65
CA GLY A 537 29.70 23.11 13.99
C GLY A 537 30.57 24.08 14.77
N TYR A 538 29.98 25.09 15.37
CA TYR A 538 30.66 25.99 16.31
C TYR A 538 29.80 26.17 17.53
N LYS A 539 30.23 25.60 18.66
CA LYS A 539 29.53 25.64 19.96
C LYS A 539 28.06 25.15 19.83
N TYR A 540 27.14 26.08 19.66
CA TYR A 540 25.69 25.91 19.68
C TYR A 540 25.03 26.14 18.30
N ILE A 541 25.82 26.39 17.25
CA ILE A 541 25.37 26.58 15.87
C ILE A 541 25.97 25.51 15.00
N PHE A 542 25.15 24.85 14.20
CA PHE A 542 25.58 23.81 13.22
C PHE A 542 24.96 24.12 11.86
N VAL A 543 25.80 24.19 10.85
CA VAL A 543 25.40 24.44 9.46
C VAL A 543 25.79 23.21 8.65
N ASN A 544 24.83 22.68 7.87
CA ASN A 544 25.07 21.61 6.92
C ASN A 544 24.83 22.16 5.52
N LEU A 545 25.78 22.01 4.62
CA LEU A 545 25.73 22.44 3.23
C LEU A 545 25.90 21.23 2.32
N GLY A 546 25.21 21.19 1.21
CA GLY A 546 25.32 20.14 0.21
C GLY A 546 25.11 20.68 -1.19
N ALA A 547 25.80 20.07 -2.14
CA ALA A 547 25.57 20.26 -3.56
C ALA A 547 25.71 18.90 -4.26
N ARG A 548 24.81 18.60 -5.19
CA ARG A 548 24.85 17.40 -6.00
C ARG A 548 24.63 17.71 -7.46
N MET A 549 25.35 17.03 -8.33
CA MET A 549 25.16 17.02 -9.77
C MET A 549 24.78 15.59 -10.18
N ASP A 550 23.70 15.44 -10.93
CA ASP A 550 23.30 14.19 -11.58
C ASP A 550 23.27 14.38 -13.09
N GLN A 551 23.69 13.32 -13.82
CA GLN A 551 23.55 13.19 -15.25
C GLN A 551 22.74 11.93 -15.55
N LEU A 552 21.58 12.09 -16.20
CA LEU A 552 20.64 11.02 -16.50
C LEU A 552 20.61 10.70 -17.99
N SER A 553 20.84 9.45 -18.35
CA SER A 553 20.80 8.99 -19.74
C SER A 553 19.40 9.03 -20.37
N THR A 554 18.34 9.20 -19.57
CA THR A 554 16.93 9.24 -20.03
C THR A 554 16.44 10.62 -20.44
N MET A 555 17.23 11.66 -20.20
CA MET A 555 16.90 13.04 -20.54
C MET A 555 17.52 13.47 -21.86
N PRO A 556 16.96 14.47 -22.57
CA PRO A 556 17.59 15.06 -23.76
C PRO A 556 19.03 15.54 -23.48
N SER A 557 19.93 15.41 -24.46
CA SER A 557 21.36 15.72 -24.31
C SER A 557 21.66 17.07 -23.68
N ASP A 558 20.89 18.09 -24.04
CA ASP A 558 21.09 19.46 -23.58
C ASP A 558 20.60 19.70 -22.15
N ASN A 559 19.76 18.79 -21.60
CA ASN A 559 19.15 18.89 -20.30
C ASN A 559 19.37 17.63 -19.43
N ASN A 560 20.35 16.80 -19.75
CA ASN A 560 20.60 15.56 -19.03
C ASN A 560 21.44 15.74 -17.75
N SER A 561 22.09 16.88 -17.57
CA SER A 561 22.96 17.19 -16.45
C SER A 561 22.45 18.39 -15.66
N PHE A 562 22.29 18.24 -14.36
CA PHE A 562 21.72 19.29 -13.52
C PHE A 562 22.29 19.26 -12.10
N VAL A 563 22.40 20.44 -11.51
CA VAL A 563 22.93 20.65 -10.15
C VAL A 563 21.81 21.11 -9.24
N TYR A 564 21.87 20.69 -8.00
CA TYR A 564 20.93 21.13 -6.96
C TYR A 564 21.58 21.21 -5.58
N PRO A 565 21.36 22.34 -4.87
CA PRO A 565 21.95 22.64 -3.56
C PRO A 565 21.02 22.20 -2.42
N SER A 566 21.62 22.06 -1.22
CA SER A 566 20.90 21.98 0.04
C SER A 566 21.65 22.74 1.15
N ALA A 567 20.90 23.28 2.10
CA ALA A 567 21.45 23.95 3.27
C ALA A 567 20.58 23.70 4.48
N SER A 568 21.16 23.49 5.66
CA SER A 568 20.39 23.45 6.89
C SER A 568 21.13 24.02 8.07
N LEU A 569 20.38 24.55 9.03
CA LEU A 569 20.85 25.19 10.25
C LEU A 569 20.23 24.51 11.46
N SER A 570 21.05 24.19 12.45
CA SER A 570 20.62 23.82 13.80
C SER A 570 21.19 24.80 14.81
N PHE A 571 20.34 25.36 15.64
CA PHE A 571 20.70 26.34 16.70
C PHE A 571 20.17 25.85 18.04
N LEU A 572 21.02 25.90 19.08
CA LEU A 572 20.75 25.46 20.46
C LEU A 572 20.67 26.63 21.43
N PRO A 573 19.49 27.28 21.61
CA PRO A 573 19.33 28.42 22.51
C PRO A 573 19.74 28.13 23.96
N THR A 574 19.46 26.94 24.45
CA THR A 574 19.82 26.52 25.83
C THR A 574 21.33 26.36 26.04
N GLU A 575 22.11 26.19 24.98
CA GLU A 575 23.56 26.13 25.07
C GLU A 575 24.17 27.55 24.99
N LEU A 576 23.54 28.45 24.23
CA LEU A 576 23.95 29.87 24.15
C LEU A 576 23.54 30.64 25.42
N PHE A 577 22.27 30.54 25.77
CA PHE A 577 21.70 31.22 26.93
C PHE A 577 21.51 30.23 28.07
N THR A 578 22.59 29.90 28.78
CA THR A 578 22.57 28.87 29.84
C THR A 578 21.57 29.16 30.97
N LYS A 579 21.19 30.44 31.16
CA LYS A 579 20.12 30.84 32.08
C LYS A 579 18.73 30.33 31.67
N LEU A 580 18.51 29.92 30.39
CA LEU A 580 17.28 29.31 29.98
C LEU A 580 17.15 27.85 30.49
N LYS A 581 18.28 27.19 30.76
CA LYS A 581 18.26 25.84 31.38
C LYS A 581 17.72 25.97 32.80
N SER A 582 16.67 25.18 33.04
CA SER A 582 15.97 25.11 34.32
C SER A 582 15.49 23.71 34.62
N LYS A 583 14.88 23.51 35.79
CA LYS A 583 14.20 22.24 36.10
C LYS A 583 13.05 21.91 35.11
N THR A 584 12.47 22.99 34.52
CA THR A 584 11.38 22.85 33.55
C THR A 584 11.89 22.70 32.11
N LEU A 585 12.82 23.56 31.65
CA LEU A 585 13.37 23.54 30.30
C LEU A 585 14.82 23.05 30.35
N ASN A 586 15.06 21.86 29.77
CA ASN A 586 16.38 21.22 29.81
C ASN A 586 17.14 21.40 28.49
N PHE A 587 16.43 21.40 27.37
CA PHE A 587 16.99 21.46 26.03
C PHE A 587 16.01 22.19 25.11
N TRP A 588 16.55 23.04 24.24
CA TRP A 588 15.80 23.74 23.20
C TRP A 588 16.67 23.85 21.95
N LYS A 589 16.10 23.40 20.83
CA LYS A 589 16.72 23.40 19.51
C LYS A 589 15.77 24.02 18.49
N PHE A 590 16.27 24.95 17.68
CA PHE A 590 15.66 25.38 16.44
C PHE A 590 16.36 24.75 15.25
N ARG A 591 15.62 24.47 14.20
CA ARG A 591 16.15 24.01 12.92
C ARG A 591 15.46 24.70 11.76
N ALA A 592 16.23 24.93 10.69
CA ALA A 592 15.73 25.40 9.41
C ALA A 592 16.47 24.66 8.30
N SER A 593 15.76 24.28 7.24
CA SER A 593 16.40 23.69 6.07
C SER A 593 15.79 24.17 4.76
N PHE A 594 16.64 24.17 3.75
CA PHE A 594 16.34 24.42 2.34
C PHE A 594 16.94 23.29 1.54
N ALA A 595 16.20 22.74 0.59
CA ALA A 595 16.72 21.81 -0.38
C ALA A 595 16.04 22.00 -1.73
N GLN A 596 16.83 21.90 -2.79
CA GLN A 596 16.34 21.78 -4.15
C GLN A 596 16.64 20.38 -4.63
N VAL A 597 15.76 19.79 -5.42
CA VAL A 597 15.96 18.48 -6.05
C VAL A 597 15.47 18.53 -7.48
N LYS A 598 16.22 17.94 -8.37
CA LYS A 598 15.85 17.81 -9.79
C LYS A 598 15.92 16.36 -10.22
N GLY A 599 15.06 15.97 -11.16
CA GLY A 599 15.02 14.62 -11.70
C GLY A 599 14.34 14.57 -13.05
N GLY A 600 14.41 13.41 -13.69
CA GLY A 600 13.94 13.22 -15.05
C GLY A 600 13.05 12.01 -15.24
N LEU A 601 13.01 11.50 -16.47
CA LEU A 601 12.18 10.37 -16.86
C LEU A 601 12.78 9.05 -16.34
N THR A 602 12.27 8.55 -15.25
CA THR A 602 12.75 7.32 -14.61
C THR A 602 11.67 6.27 -14.39
N THR A 603 10.39 6.65 -14.53
CA THR A 603 9.25 5.73 -14.36
C THR A 603 8.52 5.57 -15.68
N PRO A 604 8.18 4.37 -16.12
CA PRO A 604 7.43 4.20 -17.37
C PRO A 604 6.04 4.80 -17.23
N LEU A 605 5.68 5.69 -18.17
CA LEU A 605 4.30 6.17 -18.33
C LEU A 605 3.47 5.21 -19.21
N VAL A 606 4.07 4.13 -19.68
CA VAL A 606 3.45 3.15 -20.58
C VAL A 606 3.15 1.88 -19.81
N SER A 607 1.89 1.46 -19.78
CA SER A 607 1.52 0.11 -19.36
C SER A 607 2.14 -0.91 -20.32
N GLN A 608 2.72 -1.98 -19.81
CA GLN A 608 3.20 -3.06 -20.66
C GLN A 608 2.05 -3.65 -21.47
N ALA A 609 2.28 -3.81 -22.77
CA ALA A 609 1.27 -4.20 -23.76
C ALA A 609 0.64 -5.60 -23.55
N GLY A 610 1.03 -6.34 -22.52
CA GLY A 610 0.54 -7.70 -22.25
C GLY A 610 -0.71 -7.81 -21.39
N SER A 611 -1.16 -6.72 -20.76
CA SER A 611 -2.27 -6.76 -19.80
C SER A 611 -3.67 -6.74 -20.44
N THR A 612 -3.77 -6.76 -21.76
CA THR A 612 -5.01 -6.50 -22.49
C THR A 612 -5.91 -7.69 -22.73
N LEU A 613 -5.65 -8.86 -22.17
CA LEU A 613 -6.48 -10.06 -22.42
C LEU A 613 -7.72 -10.15 -21.50
N GLY A 614 -8.14 -9.06 -20.84
CA GLY A 614 -9.40 -9.01 -20.10
C GLY A 614 -9.44 -9.78 -18.79
N TYR A 615 -8.40 -10.52 -18.46
CA TYR A 615 -8.20 -11.15 -17.15
C TYR A 615 -6.75 -10.94 -16.72
N GLY A 616 -6.52 -10.72 -15.49
CA GLY A 616 -5.19 -10.39 -15.04
C GLY A 616 -5.01 -10.42 -13.55
N SER A 617 -3.81 -10.64 -13.10
CA SER A 617 -3.44 -10.43 -11.73
C SER A 617 -3.11 -8.96 -11.50
N ASN A 618 -3.47 -8.45 -10.35
CA ASN A 618 -3.21 -7.06 -9.96
C ASN A 618 -1.88 -6.84 -9.25
N TYR A 619 -1.05 -7.83 -9.14
CA TYR A 619 0.24 -7.61 -8.52
C TYR A 619 1.23 -7.04 -9.52
N SER A 620 1.95 -6.02 -9.12
CA SER A 620 3.04 -5.40 -9.89
C SER A 620 4.38 -5.64 -9.20
N SER A 621 5.45 -5.74 -9.96
CA SER A 621 6.80 -5.63 -9.40
C SER A 621 7.22 -4.18 -9.38
N PRO A 622 8.01 -3.74 -8.38
CA PRO A 622 8.61 -2.42 -8.39
C PRO A 622 9.43 -2.21 -9.66
N TYR A 623 9.26 -1.05 -10.25
CA TYR A 623 10.04 -0.62 -11.40
C TYR A 623 10.46 0.83 -11.22
N ASP A 624 11.76 1.06 -11.15
CA ASP A 624 12.38 2.38 -11.09
C ASP A 624 13.42 2.48 -12.23
N GLY A 625 12.91 2.37 -13.45
CA GLY A 625 13.70 2.35 -14.65
C GLY A 625 13.34 3.46 -15.64
N PRO A 626 13.95 3.44 -16.83
CA PRO A 626 13.76 4.48 -17.82
C PRO A 626 12.34 4.49 -18.39
N ALA A 627 11.83 5.69 -18.59
CA ALA A 627 10.64 5.97 -19.37
C ALA A 627 11.04 6.73 -20.63
N TYR A 628 11.01 6.06 -21.76
CA TYR A 628 11.39 6.66 -23.06
C TYR A 628 10.20 7.29 -23.78
N VAL A 629 9.25 7.84 -23.04
CA VAL A 629 8.01 8.44 -23.59
C VAL A 629 8.24 9.70 -24.41
N ASN A 630 9.43 10.29 -24.32
CA ASN A 630 9.83 11.46 -25.12
C ASN A 630 10.65 11.10 -26.37
N ALA A 631 10.79 9.82 -26.68
CA ALA A 631 11.55 9.37 -27.85
C ALA A 631 10.65 9.13 -29.05
N GLY A 632 11.13 9.52 -30.26
CA GLY A 632 10.50 9.15 -31.52
C GLY A 632 10.80 7.68 -31.83
N ILE A 633 9.90 6.78 -31.51
CA ILE A 633 10.05 5.33 -31.69
C ILE A 633 9.00 4.79 -32.63
N TYR A 634 9.28 3.62 -33.21
CA TYR A 634 8.31 2.84 -33.96
C TYR A 634 7.79 1.70 -33.12
N ASN A 635 6.48 1.49 -33.17
CA ASN A 635 5.87 0.26 -32.72
C ASN A 635 5.79 -0.71 -33.89
N THR A 636 6.04 -1.98 -33.61
CA THR A 636 5.84 -3.07 -34.53
C THR A 636 4.60 -3.87 -34.14
N PRO A 637 3.39 -3.40 -34.51
CA PRO A 637 2.16 -4.09 -34.19
C PRO A 637 2.09 -5.43 -34.94
N LEU A 638 0.99 -6.16 -34.73
CA LEU A 638 0.72 -7.40 -35.44
C LEU A 638 0.87 -7.20 -36.97
N SER A 639 1.38 -8.20 -37.66
CA SER A 639 1.58 -8.18 -39.10
C SER A 639 0.29 -7.85 -39.86
N TYR A 640 0.38 -7.02 -40.87
CA TYR A 640 -0.73 -6.74 -41.79
C TYR A 640 -0.61 -7.63 -43.03
N ASN A 641 -1.61 -8.48 -43.30
CA ASN A 641 -1.59 -9.46 -44.37
C ASN A 641 -0.33 -10.33 -44.40
N GLY A 642 0.14 -10.80 -43.26
CA GLY A 642 1.32 -11.65 -43.11
C GLY A 642 2.66 -10.91 -43.35
N LYS A 643 2.66 -9.57 -43.48
CA LYS A 643 3.87 -8.76 -43.63
C LYS A 643 4.13 -7.94 -42.37
N PRO A 644 5.40 -7.77 -41.97
CA PRO A 644 5.75 -6.89 -40.86
C PRO A 644 5.20 -5.47 -41.14
N SER A 645 4.63 -4.86 -40.10
CA SER A 645 4.19 -3.47 -40.13
C SER A 645 4.82 -2.68 -38.98
N ALA A 646 4.97 -1.39 -39.17
CA ALA A 646 5.42 -0.48 -38.13
C ALA A 646 4.63 0.84 -38.22
N ASN A 647 4.39 1.43 -37.06
CA ASN A 647 3.78 2.75 -36.95
C ASN A 647 4.54 3.63 -35.96
N TYR A 648 4.45 4.94 -36.10
CA TYR A 648 4.98 5.86 -35.10
C TYR A 648 4.23 5.73 -33.77
N THR A 649 4.91 5.98 -32.66
CA THR A 649 4.22 6.33 -31.42
C THR A 649 3.53 7.68 -31.61
N ASN A 650 2.31 7.79 -31.04
CA ASN A 650 1.53 9.02 -31.13
C ASN A 650 2.04 10.15 -30.19
N VAL A 651 3.35 10.16 -29.90
CA VAL A 651 3.99 11.14 -29.03
C VAL A 651 4.97 11.99 -29.81
N LEU A 652 4.73 13.29 -29.84
CA LEU A 652 5.63 14.28 -30.42
C LEU A 652 6.85 14.45 -29.51
N PRO A 653 8.09 14.13 -29.95
CA PRO A 653 9.29 14.32 -29.17
C PRO A 653 9.52 15.78 -28.81
N ASN A 654 10.02 16.02 -27.60
CA ASN A 654 10.37 17.34 -27.08
C ASN A 654 11.85 17.39 -26.69
N ALA A 655 12.69 17.97 -27.56
CA ALA A 655 14.12 18.11 -27.30
C ALA A 655 14.43 19.10 -26.17
N SER A 656 13.50 20.02 -25.86
CA SER A 656 13.65 21.03 -24.80
C SER A 656 13.15 20.56 -23.45
N LEU A 657 12.77 19.27 -23.29
CA LEU A 657 12.27 18.75 -22.04
C LEU A 657 13.32 18.92 -20.92
N ALA A 658 12.94 19.67 -19.89
CA ALA A 658 13.77 19.94 -18.72
C ALA A 658 13.48 18.95 -17.57
N PRO A 659 14.42 18.76 -16.61
CA PRO A 659 14.13 18.02 -15.39
C PRO A 659 12.98 18.65 -14.61
N PHE A 660 12.18 17.82 -13.95
CA PHE A 660 11.27 18.36 -12.93
C PHE A 660 12.07 18.88 -11.73
N GLU A 661 11.47 19.78 -10.97
CA GLU A 661 12.09 20.40 -9.81
C GLU A 661 11.19 20.35 -8.58
N ARG A 662 11.81 20.21 -7.40
CA ARG A 662 11.17 20.44 -6.09
C ARG A 662 12.04 21.35 -5.27
N VAL A 663 11.43 22.36 -4.66
CA VAL A 663 12.06 23.26 -3.69
C VAL A 663 11.35 23.15 -2.37
N ASP A 664 12.12 22.88 -1.31
CA ASP A 664 11.63 22.61 0.04
C ASP A 664 12.19 23.60 1.06
N PHE A 665 11.30 24.07 1.93
CA PHE A 665 11.63 24.84 3.13
C PHE A 665 11.01 24.15 4.35
N GLU A 666 11.83 23.92 5.38
CA GLU A 666 11.41 23.33 6.63
C GLU A 666 11.87 24.18 7.82
N PHE A 667 10.98 24.39 8.78
CA PHE A 667 11.24 25.02 10.06
C PHE A 667 10.78 24.12 11.17
N GLY A 668 11.60 23.95 12.22
CA GLY A 668 11.23 23.07 13.31
C GLY A 668 11.83 23.46 14.64
N THR A 669 11.26 22.93 15.70
CA THR A 669 11.75 23.09 17.06
C THR A 669 11.63 21.80 17.85
N GLU A 670 12.64 21.49 18.65
CA GLU A 670 12.63 20.40 19.62
C GLU A 670 12.85 20.98 21.02
N VAL A 671 11.92 20.69 21.93
CA VAL A 671 11.97 21.15 23.32
C VAL A 671 11.91 19.94 24.25
N ARG A 672 12.86 19.85 25.20
CA ARG A 672 12.84 18.80 26.23
C ARG A 672 12.67 19.45 27.61
N MET A 673 11.71 18.96 28.35
CA MET A 673 11.25 19.56 29.62
C MET A 673 11.24 18.53 30.75
N PHE A 674 11.18 19.06 32.00
CA PHE A 674 11.02 18.28 33.25
C PHE A 674 12.07 17.18 33.41
N LYS A 675 13.37 17.54 33.30
CA LYS A 675 14.51 16.61 33.30
C LYS A 675 14.40 15.57 32.18
N ASN A 676 14.09 16.02 30.95
CA ASN A 676 13.89 15.22 29.74
C ASN A 676 12.71 14.25 29.81
N ARG A 677 11.76 14.43 30.75
CA ARG A 677 10.59 13.58 30.86
C ARG A 677 9.55 13.84 29.75
N LEU A 678 9.52 15.06 29.21
CA LEU A 678 8.66 15.42 28.09
C LEU A 678 9.50 16.01 26.96
N SER A 679 9.39 15.44 25.77
CA SER A 679 9.96 15.97 24.53
C SER A 679 8.83 16.34 23.58
N VAL A 680 8.90 17.54 23.02
CA VAL A 680 8.00 18.03 21.97
C VAL A 680 8.85 18.35 20.75
N ASP A 681 8.53 17.73 19.62
CA ASP A 681 9.16 18.00 18.33
C ASP A 681 8.08 18.49 17.37
N ALA A 682 8.22 19.70 16.86
CA ALA A 682 7.28 20.32 15.94
C ALA A 682 7.99 20.79 14.67
N THR A 683 7.39 20.53 13.52
CA THR A 683 7.88 20.92 12.20
C THR A 683 6.78 21.55 11.38
N TYR A 684 7.09 22.63 10.68
CA TYR A 684 6.29 23.20 9.59
C TYR A 684 7.10 23.15 8.31
N TYR A 685 6.48 22.78 7.20
CA TYR A 685 7.16 22.66 5.91
C TYR A 685 6.32 23.21 4.76
N VAL A 686 7.02 23.67 3.72
CA VAL A 686 6.47 24.14 2.46
C VAL A 686 7.27 23.52 1.31
N TYR A 687 6.60 22.74 0.45
CA TYR A 687 7.16 22.17 -0.76
C TYR A 687 6.56 22.86 -1.97
N ASN A 688 7.40 23.26 -2.91
CA ASN A 688 7.00 23.73 -4.23
C ASN A 688 7.45 22.66 -5.24
N ASP A 689 6.50 22.00 -5.84
CA ASP A 689 6.71 20.94 -6.83
C ASP A 689 6.44 21.47 -8.23
N GLY A 690 7.38 21.34 -9.13
CA GLY A 690 7.22 21.70 -10.54
C GLY A 690 8.31 22.67 -11.04
N PRO A 691 8.34 22.88 -12.37
CA PRO A 691 7.40 22.31 -13.36
C PRO A 691 7.59 20.80 -13.52
N GLY A 692 6.51 20.06 -13.31
CA GLY A 692 6.48 18.60 -13.48
C GLY A 692 6.50 18.17 -14.95
N ILE A 693 6.87 16.91 -15.20
CA ILE A 693 6.84 16.32 -16.56
C ILE A 693 5.49 15.62 -16.73
N PHE A 694 4.73 15.99 -17.75
CA PHE A 694 3.44 15.39 -18.05
C PHE A 694 3.16 15.34 -19.56
N SER A 695 2.20 14.50 -19.96
CA SER A 695 1.74 14.39 -21.35
C SER A 695 0.55 15.29 -21.57
N ARG A 696 0.60 16.16 -22.59
CA ARG A 696 -0.53 16.97 -23.05
C ARG A 696 -1.02 16.48 -24.39
N THR A 697 -2.30 16.65 -24.66
CA THR A 697 -2.87 16.43 -26.00
C THR A 697 -2.45 17.57 -26.91
N VAL A 698 -2.08 17.24 -28.14
CA VAL A 698 -1.78 18.19 -29.22
C VAL A 698 -2.75 17.98 -30.37
N SER A 699 -2.84 18.98 -31.26
CA SER A 699 -3.68 18.88 -32.46
C SER A 699 -3.22 17.71 -33.34
N GLU A 700 -4.13 16.85 -33.77
CA GLU A 700 -3.87 15.74 -34.70
C GLU A 700 -3.30 16.20 -36.05
N ALA A 701 -3.48 17.50 -36.42
CA ALA A 701 -2.84 18.10 -37.58
C ALA A 701 -1.30 18.08 -37.53
N THR A 702 -0.71 17.87 -36.32
CA THR A 702 0.73 17.67 -36.16
C THR A 702 1.20 16.28 -36.56
N GLY A 703 0.29 15.33 -36.78
CA GLY A 703 0.58 13.90 -36.96
C GLY A 703 0.76 13.13 -35.68
N TYR A 704 0.57 13.77 -34.50
CA TYR A 704 0.69 13.18 -33.16
C TYR A 704 -0.54 13.55 -32.34
N THR A 705 -0.80 12.75 -31.29
CA THR A 705 -1.90 13.02 -30.36
C THR A 705 -1.42 13.62 -29.03
N ASN A 706 -0.18 13.34 -28.67
CA ASN A 706 0.38 13.74 -27.38
C ASN A 706 1.78 14.33 -27.50
N GLN A 707 2.16 15.18 -26.55
CA GLN A 707 3.51 15.70 -26.37
C GLN A 707 3.87 15.71 -24.88
N VAL A 708 5.08 15.27 -24.55
CA VAL A 708 5.61 15.35 -23.18
C VAL A 708 6.22 16.74 -22.96
N VAL A 709 5.77 17.44 -21.94
CA VAL A 709 6.19 18.82 -21.64
C VAL A 709 6.42 19.02 -20.16
N ASN A 710 7.07 20.13 -19.81
CA ASN A 710 7.15 20.61 -18.43
C ASN A 710 5.97 21.53 -18.13
N GLY A 711 5.33 21.32 -17.01
CA GLY A 711 4.19 22.14 -16.52
C GLY A 711 3.66 21.53 -15.25
N ILE A 712 2.52 22.02 -14.81
CA ILE A 712 1.86 21.64 -13.56
C ILE A 712 2.77 21.83 -12.36
N GLU A 713 2.49 22.89 -11.65
CA GLU A 713 3.18 23.20 -10.40
C GLU A 713 2.20 23.15 -9.25
N THR A 714 2.66 22.63 -8.10
CA THR A 714 1.86 22.59 -6.88
C THR A 714 2.66 23.08 -5.68
N GLN A 715 1.96 23.64 -4.70
CA GLN A 715 2.53 24.01 -3.40
C GLN A 715 1.88 23.19 -2.30
N ARG A 716 2.69 22.45 -1.53
CA ARG A 716 2.26 21.66 -0.39
C ARG A 716 2.72 22.31 0.91
N LYS A 717 1.79 22.48 1.86
CA LYS A 717 2.05 23.03 3.20
C LYS A 717 1.57 22.04 4.25
N GLY A 718 2.38 21.82 5.27
CA GLY A 718 1.99 20.91 6.34
C GLY A 718 2.71 21.16 7.65
N TRP A 719 2.19 20.56 8.70
CA TRP A 719 2.82 20.55 10.01
C TRP A 719 2.77 19.16 10.65
N GLU A 720 3.75 18.89 11.48
CA GLU A 720 3.94 17.65 12.23
C GLU A 720 4.28 17.99 13.67
N VAL A 721 3.68 17.28 14.62
CA VAL A 721 4.00 17.43 16.04
C VAL A 721 4.09 16.07 16.69
N SER A 722 5.16 15.81 17.41
CA SER A 722 5.36 14.59 18.20
C SER A 722 5.59 14.94 19.65
N PHE A 723 4.76 14.39 20.54
CA PHE A 723 4.95 14.45 21.98
C PHE A 723 5.45 13.08 22.44
N LYS A 724 6.58 13.05 23.14
CA LYS A 724 7.10 11.83 23.77
C LYS A 724 7.34 12.10 25.24
N GLY A 725 6.88 11.21 26.12
CA GLY A 725 7.01 11.46 27.53
C GLY A 725 7.04 10.24 28.43
N ASP A 726 7.84 10.36 29.51
CA ASP A 726 7.79 9.47 30.66
C ASP A 726 6.74 10.03 31.64
N VAL A 727 5.47 9.65 31.43
CA VAL A 727 4.34 10.10 32.27
C VAL A 727 4.61 9.69 33.72
N ILE A 728 5.03 8.42 33.91
CA ILE A 728 5.52 7.90 35.19
C ILE A 728 6.88 7.25 34.95
N LYS A 729 7.91 7.78 35.61
CA LYS A 729 9.26 7.20 35.59
C LYS A 729 9.45 6.28 36.77
N ALA A 730 9.89 5.07 36.55
CA ALA A 730 10.23 4.14 37.64
C ALA A 730 11.33 4.76 38.53
N ARG A 731 11.12 4.70 39.84
CA ARG A 731 12.10 5.20 40.83
C ARG A 731 13.14 4.15 41.25
N LYS A 732 12.85 2.87 41.04
CA LYS A 732 13.72 1.73 41.29
C LYS A 732 13.41 0.65 40.26
N GLU A 733 14.33 -0.28 40.09
CA GLU A 733 14.13 -1.45 39.24
C GLU A 733 12.84 -2.22 39.60
N GLY A 734 12.09 -2.63 38.60
CA GLY A 734 10.79 -3.30 38.80
C GLY A 734 9.63 -2.40 39.21
N ALA A 735 9.82 -1.10 39.48
CA ALA A 735 8.69 -0.21 39.74
C ALA A 735 7.90 0.09 38.46
N PHE A 736 6.65 0.48 38.66
CA PHE A 736 5.77 0.85 37.55
C PHE A 736 6.32 2.06 36.80
N SER A 737 6.33 1.97 35.45
CA SER A 737 6.61 3.08 34.54
C SER A 737 5.55 3.17 33.47
N TRP A 738 5.30 4.40 32.97
CA TRP A 738 4.40 4.69 31.86
C TRP A 738 5.07 5.66 30.90
N ASN A 739 5.33 5.18 29.67
CA ASN A 739 5.82 5.97 28.54
C ASN A 739 4.69 6.17 27.55
N SER A 740 4.57 7.38 27.01
CA SER A 740 3.55 7.75 26.05
C SER A 740 4.12 8.53 24.87
N MET A 741 3.58 8.30 23.68
CA MET A 741 3.93 9.03 22.46
C MET A 741 2.64 9.36 21.69
N LEU A 742 2.49 10.64 21.32
CA LEU A 742 1.40 11.14 20.49
C LEU A 742 2.00 11.83 19.26
N ASN A 743 1.62 11.37 18.08
CA ASN A 743 2.00 11.92 16.79
C ASN A 743 0.77 12.54 16.12
N LEU A 744 0.90 13.77 15.65
CA LEU A 744 -0.13 14.53 14.95
C LEU A 744 0.46 15.09 13.67
N SER A 745 -0.29 15.03 12.57
CA SER A 745 0.13 15.61 11.29
C SER A 745 -1.03 16.01 10.40
N ARG A 746 -0.76 17.01 9.56
CA ARG A 746 -1.69 17.52 8.55
C ARG A 746 -0.92 18.14 7.39
N TYR A 747 -1.43 18.01 6.16
CA TYR A 747 -0.95 18.75 5.00
C TYR A 747 -2.10 19.15 4.06
N ARG A 748 -1.84 20.15 3.21
CA ARG A 748 -2.69 20.59 2.12
C ARG A 748 -1.82 20.94 0.92
N GLU A 749 -2.34 20.69 -0.29
CA GLU A 749 -1.63 20.94 -1.53
C GLU A 749 -2.52 21.74 -2.48
N PHE A 750 -1.93 22.71 -3.16
CA PHE A 750 -2.60 23.69 -4.00
C PHE A 750 -1.98 23.69 -5.40
N LEU A 751 -2.77 23.84 -6.43
CA LEU A 751 -2.32 24.06 -7.80
C LEU A 751 -1.78 25.49 -7.90
N THR A 752 -0.54 25.68 -8.38
CA THR A 752 0.10 27.00 -8.50
C THR A 752 0.35 27.43 -9.94
N ALA A 753 0.53 26.47 -10.85
CA ALA A 753 0.60 26.75 -12.28
C ALA A 753 0.20 25.51 -13.10
N VAL A 754 -0.12 25.71 -14.36
CA VAL A 754 -0.34 24.64 -15.35
C VAL A 754 0.68 24.84 -16.47
N TYR A 755 0.35 24.67 -17.72
CA TYR A 755 1.27 24.79 -18.86
C TYR A 755 0.99 26.08 -19.67
N GLY A 756 2.04 26.89 -19.91
CA GLY A 756 1.91 28.14 -20.64
C GLY A 756 0.87 29.07 -20.02
N ASP A 757 -0.03 29.59 -20.82
CA ASP A 757 -1.11 30.51 -20.39
C ASP A 757 -2.36 29.76 -19.88
N VAL A 758 -2.32 28.43 -19.80
CA VAL A 758 -3.43 27.61 -19.27
C VAL A 758 -3.44 27.71 -17.76
N ASN A 759 -4.57 28.08 -17.18
CA ASN A 759 -4.73 28.29 -15.74
C ASN A 759 -5.65 27.27 -15.06
N GLU A 760 -6.05 26.23 -15.78
CA GLU A 760 -6.90 25.15 -15.25
C GLU A 760 -6.49 23.77 -15.80
N ILE A 761 -6.77 22.73 -15.05
CA ILE A 761 -6.49 21.33 -15.39
C ILE A 761 -7.64 20.43 -14.97
N SER A 762 -7.87 19.32 -15.66
CA SER A 762 -8.88 18.34 -15.26
C SER A 762 -8.65 17.89 -13.80
N ALA A 763 -9.71 17.92 -13.00
CA ALA A 763 -9.66 17.45 -11.62
C ALA A 763 -9.26 15.96 -11.50
N ASN A 764 -9.53 15.16 -12.56
CA ASN A 764 -9.11 13.75 -12.64
C ASN A 764 -7.59 13.56 -12.69
N TYR A 765 -6.82 14.59 -13.01
CA TYR A 765 -5.36 14.49 -13.00
C TYR A 765 -4.80 14.18 -11.61
N PHE A 766 -5.43 14.72 -10.56
CA PHE A 766 -4.97 14.53 -9.19
C PHE A 766 -5.78 13.48 -8.42
N VAL A 767 -7.10 13.53 -8.55
CA VAL A 767 -8.03 12.57 -7.93
C VAL A 767 -8.70 11.81 -9.07
N SER A 768 -8.17 10.63 -9.41
CA SER A 768 -8.55 9.82 -10.58
C SER A 768 -10.02 9.38 -10.59
N ASP A 769 -10.69 9.50 -9.45
CA ASP A 769 -12.06 9.06 -9.24
C ASP A 769 -13.08 10.20 -9.38
N ASN A 770 -12.63 11.39 -9.78
CA ASN A 770 -13.52 12.49 -10.09
C ASN A 770 -14.39 12.15 -11.30
N SER A 771 -15.65 12.48 -11.24
CA SER A 771 -16.61 12.34 -12.34
C SER A 771 -17.15 13.68 -12.80
N GLY A 772 -17.68 13.73 -14.04
CA GLY A 772 -18.40 14.90 -14.55
C GLY A 772 -17.54 16.01 -15.15
N ASN A 773 -16.33 15.70 -15.64
CA ASN A 773 -15.49 16.62 -16.44
C ASN A 773 -15.33 18.02 -15.81
N ARG A 774 -14.86 18.07 -14.57
CA ARG A 774 -14.56 19.31 -13.84
C ARG A 774 -13.08 19.65 -13.91
N PHE A 775 -12.78 20.94 -13.76
CA PHE A 775 -11.43 21.50 -13.81
C PHE A 775 -11.09 22.17 -12.48
N LEU A 776 -9.84 22.06 -12.09
CA LEU A 776 -9.23 22.82 -11.01
C LEU A 776 -8.53 24.03 -11.60
N LYS A 777 -8.67 25.18 -10.96
CA LYS A 777 -7.99 26.41 -11.32
C LYS A 777 -6.75 26.62 -10.45
N VAL A 778 -5.83 27.44 -10.97
CA VAL A 778 -4.70 27.90 -10.15
C VAL A 778 -5.24 28.55 -8.88
N GLY A 779 -4.72 28.11 -7.72
CA GLY A 779 -5.17 28.48 -6.37
C GLY A 779 -6.05 27.42 -5.70
N ASP A 780 -6.64 26.50 -6.44
CA ASP A 780 -7.49 25.44 -5.88
C ASP A 780 -6.66 24.37 -5.18
N ARG A 781 -7.28 23.72 -4.20
CA ARG A 781 -6.72 22.50 -3.60
C ARG A 781 -6.85 21.35 -4.59
N ILE A 782 -5.76 20.59 -4.76
CA ILE A 782 -5.70 19.49 -5.73
C ILE A 782 -6.45 18.22 -5.27
N ASP A 783 -6.85 18.15 -4.01
CA ASP A 783 -7.59 17.03 -3.41
C ASP A 783 -9.11 17.24 -3.41
N ALA A 784 -9.61 18.15 -4.26
CA ALA A 784 -11.05 18.39 -4.43
C ALA A 784 -11.72 17.17 -5.10
N LEU A 785 -12.82 16.73 -4.50
CA LEU A 785 -13.65 15.64 -5.00
C LEU A 785 -14.87 16.22 -5.72
N TYR A 786 -14.99 15.91 -6.99
CA TYR A 786 -16.15 16.23 -7.82
C TYR A 786 -16.85 14.94 -8.24
N THR A 787 -18.14 14.85 -7.96
CA THR A 787 -18.93 13.68 -8.37
C THR A 787 -20.24 14.11 -9.00
N ASN A 788 -20.85 13.21 -9.77
CA ASN A 788 -22.22 13.43 -10.21
C ASN A 788 -23.12 13.60 -8.98
N GLY A 789 -23.84 14.70 -8.95
CA GLY A 789 -24.72 15.08 -7.87
C GLY A 789 -26.16 15.20 -8.35
N PHE A 790 -27.05 15.54 -7.43
CA PHE A 790 -28.47 15.68 -7.72
C PHE A 790 -28.87 17.14 -7.84
N ALA A 791 -29.84 17.39 -8.74
CA ALA A 791 -30.52 18.67 -8.83
C ALA A 791 -31.30 18.96 -7.54
N ARG A 792 -31.20 20.19 -7.03
CA ARG A 792 -31.88 20.64 -5.81
C ARG A 792 -32.56 21.98 -6.07
N ASP A 793 -33.66 22.25 -5.37
CA ASP A 793 -34.27 23.56 -5.36
C ASP A 793 -33.47 24.58 -4.50
N LYS A 794 -33.98 25.81 -4.39
CA LYS A 794 -33.34 26.88 -3.59
C LYS A 794 -33.30 26.57 -2.08
N GLU A 795 -34.19 25.70 -1.59
CA GLU A 795 -34.25 25.21 -0.22
C GLU A 795 -33.37 23.97 0.03
N GLY A 796 -32.68 23.44 -1.02
CA GLY A 796 -31.83 22.28 -0.96
C GLY A 796 -32.56 20.94 -1.07
N LYS A 797 -33.86 20.93 -1.37
CA LYS A 797 -34.63 19.68 -1.57
C LYS A 797 -34.31 19.08 -2.93
N LEU A 798 -34.29 17.76 -3.01
CA LEU A 798 -34.08 17.04 -4.26
C LEU A 798 -35.18 17.40 -5.28
N ILE A 799 -34.77 17.59 -6.54
CA ILE A 799 -35.72 17.73 -7.66
C ILE A 799 -35.81 16.35 -8.34
N ASN A 800 -37.05 15.83 -8.38
CA ASN A 800 -37.35 14.53 -9.00
C ASN A 800 -37.84 14.69 -10.42
N ASP A 801 -37.58 13.70 -11.26
CA ASP A 801 -38.13 13.58 -12.61
C ASP A 801 -39.61 13.19 -12.58
N ALA A 802 -40.28 13.10 -13.74
CA ALA A 802 -41.68 12.72 -13.86
C ALA A 802 -41.96 11.29 -13.35
N GLY A 803 -40.93 10.44 -13.21
CA GLY A 803 -40.96 9.10 -12.65
C GLY A 803 -40.74 9.04 -11.14
N GLY A 804 -40.64 10.19 -10.44
CA GLY A 804 -40.43 10.26 -8.99
C GLY A 804 -38.97 9.98 -8.53
N ARG A 805 -38.01 10.02 -9.43
CA ARG A 805 -36.59 9.73 -9.16
C ARG A 805 -35.75 10.99 -9.21
N PRO A 806 -34.70 11.13 -8.38
CA PRO A 806 -33.83 12.30 -8.38
C PRO A 806 -33.18 12.57 -9.74
N ILE A 807 -33.23 13.83 -10.18
CA ILE A 807 -32.57 14.29 -11.41
C ILE A 807 -31.07 14.40 -11.12
N VAL A 808 -30.26 13.76 -11.95
CA VAL A 808 -28.78 13.82 -11.88
C VAL A 808 -28.30 15.03 -12.69
N LEU A 809 -27.44 15.84 -12.10
CA LEU A 809 -26.83 16.99 -12.77
C LEU A 809 -25.87 16.53 -13.87
N PRO A 810 -25.78 17.25 -15.00
CA PRO A 810 -24.98 16.83 -16.15
C PRO A 810 -23.46 16.94 -15.94
N LYS A 811 -23.02 17.68 -14.91
CA LYS A 811 -21.60 17.86 -14.56
C LYS A 811 -21.36 17.51 -13.10
N GLY A 812 -20.14 17.10 -12.79
CA GLY A 812 -19.74 16.83 -11.39
C GLY A 812 -19.87 18.06 -10.50
N GLN A 813 -20.36 17.86 -9.30
CA GLN A 813 -20.50 18.87 -8.25
C GLN A 813 -19.41 18.71 -7.21
N PHE A 814 -18.97 19.81 -6.63
CA PHE A 814 -17.98 19.79 -5.55
C PHE A 814 -18.58 19.19 -4.28
N GLN A 815 -17.94 18.15 -3.77
CA GLN A 815 -18.40 17.41 -2.59
C GLN A 815 -17.55 17.69 -1.34
N GLY A 816 -16.37 18.23 -1.52
CA GLY A 816 -15.41 18.51 -0.46
C GLY A 816 -14.01 18.02 -0.81
N TYR A 817 -13.24 17.64 0.18
CA TYR A 817 -11.83 17.29 0.03
C TYR A 817 -11.52 15.88 0.49
N THR A 818 -10.60 15.19 -0.21
CA THR A 818 -10.26 13.79 0.09
C THR A 818 -9.20 13.63 1.17
N LEU A 819 -8.34 14.64 1.41
CA LEU A 819 -7.31 14.58 2.44
C LEU A 819 -7.89 14.76 3.85
N PRO A 820 -7.45 13.95 4.83
CA PRO A 820 -7.88 14.11 6.21
C PRO A 820 -7.44 15.46 6.80
N ASP A 821 -8.21 15.93 7.77
CA ASP A 821 -7.92 17.15 8.51
C ASP A 821 -6.85 16.93 9.57
N LEU A 822 -6.76 15.70 10.10
CA LEU A 822 -5.79 15.30 11.10
C LEU A 822 -5.49 13.79 10.99
N VAL A 823 -4.22 13.45 11.06
CA VAL A 823 -3.73 12.07 11.23
C VAL A 823 -3.17 11.93 12.63
N VAL A 824 -3.56 10.89 13.34
CA VAL A 824 -3.23 10.66 14.76
C VAL A 824 -2.56 9.30 14.92
N GLY A 825 -1.46 9.24 15.65
CA GLY A 825 -0.85 8.02 16.15
C GLY A 825 -0.62 8.15 17.66
N PHE A 826 -1.09 7.20 18.45
CA PHE A 826 -0.99 7.25 19.90
C PHE A 826 -0.51 5.92 20.45
N TYR A 827 0.68 5.93 21.07
CA TYR A 827 1.32 4.76 21.65
C TYR A 827 1.54 4.93 23.15
N ASN A 828 1.23 3.88 23.93
CA ASN A 828 1.48 3.81 25.37
C ASN A 828 2.18 2.52 25.72
N GLN A 829 3.15 2.61 26.61
CA GLN A 829 3.85 1.45 27.17
C GLN A 829 3.83 1.53 28.69
N PHE A 830 3.36 0.46 29.31
CA PHE A 830 3.33 0.28 30.75
C PHE A 830 4.28 -0.86 31.12
N THR A 831 5.19 -0.62 32.04
CA THR A 831 6.11 -1.66 32.52
C THR A 831 6.02 -1.79 34.04
N TYR A 832 5.86 -3.00 34.53
CA TYR A 832 5.87 -3.32 35.94
C TYR A 832 6.56 -4.66 36.17
N LYS A 833 7.67 -4.66 36.93
CA LYS A 833 8.54 -5.83 37.10
C LYS A 833 8.92 -6.42 35.75
N ASN A 834 8.57 -7.67 35.52
CA ASN A 834 8.89 -8.39 34.28
C ASN A 834 7.82 -8.26 33.18
N PHE A 835 6.72 -7.57 33.47
CA PHE A 835 5.63 -7.37 32.50
C PHE A 835 5.76 -6.03 31.79
N THR A 836 5.56 -6.05 30.47
CA THR A 836 5.42 -4.86 29.64
C THR A 836 4.16 -4.97 28.81
N VAL A 837 3.29 -3.96 28.91
CA VAL A 837 2.07 -3.85 28.09
C VAL A 837 2.22 -2.67 27.14
N GLY A 838 2.09 -2.92 25.84
CA GLY A 838 2.09 -1.92 24.78
C GLY A 838 0.70 -1.78 24.18
N LEU A 839 0.25 -0.55 24.00
CA LEU A 839 -1.02 -0.20 23.34
C LEU A 839 -0.75 0.85 22.27
N GLN A 840 -1.20 0.58 21.05
CA GLN A 840 -1.07 1.52 19.96
C GLN A 840 -2.42 1.75 19.28
N PHE A 841 -2.77 3.01 19.16
CA PHE A 841 -3.90 3.49 18.39
C PHE A 841 -3.42 4.31 17.21
N ASP A 842 -4.15 4.23 16.11
CA ASP A 842 -4.03 5.14 14.97
C ASP A 842 -5.41 5.52 14.45
N GLY A 843 -5.48 6.67 13.80
CA GLY A 843 -6.74 7.16 13.29
C GLY A 843 -6.59 8.38 12.38
N ARG A 844 -7.69 8.71 11.73
CA ARG A 844 -7.81 9.91 10.89
C ARG A 844 -9.12 10.61 11.19
N ILE A 845 -9.12 11.92 11.00
CA ILE A 845 -10.30 12.78 11.14
C ILE A 845 -10.42 13.60 9.87
N GLY A 846 -11.62 13.63 9.28
CA GLY A 846 -11.89 14.33 8.02
C GLY A 846 -11.40 13.59 6.79
N GLY A 847 -11.56 14.24 5.64
CA GLY A 847 -11.36 13.65 4.32
C GLY A 847 -12.57 12.84 3.85
N LEU A 848 -12.75 12.76 2.54
CA LEU A 848 -13.87 12.08 1.90
C LEU A 848 -13.42 10.89 1.07
N VAL A 849 -14.25 9.87 1.01
CA VAL A 849 -14.12 8.73 0.11
C VAL A 849 -15.51 8.28 -0.34
N VAL A 850 -15.62 7.82 -1.59
CA VAL A 850 -16.84 7.17 -2.09
C VAL A 850 -16.78 5.69 -1.71
N ASN A 851 -17.77 5.20 -0.98
CA ASN A 851 -17.91 3.80 -0.61
C ASN A 851 -18.47 3.00 -1.79
N GLN A 852 -17.61 2.33 -2.54
CA GLN A 852 -18.00 1.53 -3.69
C GLN A 852 -18.74 0.24 -3.30
N ILE A 853 -18.43 -0.33 -2.15
CA ILE A 853 -19.14 -1.53 -1.66
C ILE A 853 -20.61 -1.19 -1.41
N GLN A 854 -20.88 -0.11 -0.67
CA GLN A 854 -22.22 0.40 -0.44
C GLN A 854 -22.95 0.68 -1.76
N ARG A 855 -22.30 1.42 -2.67
CA ARG A 855 -22.85 1.76 -3.97
C ARG A 855 -23.29 0.54 -4.76
N GLN A 856 -22.45 -0.46 -4.85
CA GLN A 856 -22.72 -1.65 -5.66
C GLN A 856 -23.69 -2.62 -4.98
N THR A 857 -23.63 -2.74 -3.65
CA THR A 857 -24.57 -3.62 -2.93
C THR A 857 -25.99 -3.07 -2.93
N PHE A 858 -26.16 -1.74 -2.83
CA PHE A 858 -27.48 -1.13 -3.05
C PHE A 858 -27.98 -1.35 -4.47
N ARG A 859 -27.16 -1.03 -5.47
CA ARG A 859 -27.51 -1.22 -6.87
C ARG A 859 -27.85 -2.68 -7.17
N GLY A 860 -27.04 -3.61 -6.72
CA GLY A 860 -27.26 -5.05 -6.93
C GLY A 860 -28.31 -5.68 -6.01
N GLY A 861 -29.03 -4.90 -5.18
CA GLY A 861 -30.07 -5.43 -4.29
C GLY A 861 -29.57 -6.25 -3.10
N ARG A 862 -28.27 -6.19 -2.82
CA ARG A 862 -27.63 -6.96 -1.74
C ARG A 862 -27.46 -6.19 -0.44
N HIS A 863 -27.61 -4.85 -0.44
CA HIS A 863 -27.41 -4.06 0.77
C HIS A 863 -28.41 -4.42 1.86
N ILE A 864 -27.92 -4.64 3.09
CA ILE A 864 -28.75 -5.11 4.21
C ILE A 864 -29.92 -4.16 4.53
N GLU A 865 -29.74 -2.86 4.36
CA GLU A 865 -30.79 -1.87 4.65
C GLU A 865 -31.97 -1.94 3.70
N THR A 866 -31.84 -2.58 2.54
CA THR A 866 -32.98 -2.78 1.63
C THR A 866 -34.03 -3.75 2.17
N VAL A 867 -33.74 -4.46 3.26
CA VAL A 867 -34.65 -5.37 3.97
C VAL A 867 -34.88 -4.96 5.43
N GLN A 868 -34.52 -3.73 5.79
CA GLN A 868 -34.70 -3.18 7.14
C GLN A 868 -35.59 -1.95 7.12
N ASP A 869 -36.12 -1.60 8.28
CA ASP A 869 -37.00 -0.43 8.47
C ASP A 869 -36.22 0.86 8.81
N ASN A 870 -34.87 0.86 8.65
CA ASN A 870 -34.01 1.96 9.02
C ASN A 870 -34.11 3.16 8.08
N LEU A 871 -34.34 2.92 6.80
CA LEU A 871 -34.49 3.95 5.77
C LEU A 871 -35.91 4.01 5.30
N THR A 872 -36.51 5.19 5.35
CA THR A 872 -37.88 5.43 4.98
C THR A 872 -38.01 6.48 3.89
N ASP A 873 -39.09 6.42 3.13
CA ASP A 873 -39.47 7.40 2.12
C ASP A 873 -40.18 8.62 2.74
N ALA A 874 -40.66 9.56 1.90
CA ALA A 874 -41.31 10.78 2.32
C ALA A 874 -42.65 10.54 3.08
N ASN A 875 -43.25 9.36 2.94
CA ASN A 875 -44.48 8.97 3.65
C ASN A 875 -44.20 8.12 4.91
N GLY A 876 -42.91 7.84 5.21
CA GLY A 876 -42.53 6.95 6.31
C GLY A 876 -42.62 5.46 5.97
N ASN A 877 -42.79 5.10 4.70
CA ASN A 877 -42.77 3.71 4.25
C ASN A 877 -41.29 3.22 4.21
N SER A 878 -40.99 2.08 4.84
CA SER A 878 -39.65 1.56 4.91
C SER A 878 -39.19 0.92 3.60
N MET A 879 -37.85 0.84 3.41
CA MET A 879 -37.27 0.09 2.28
C MET A 879 -37.73 -1.36 2.26
N ALA A 880 -37.80 -2.02 3.43
CA ALA A 880 -38.26 -3.41 3.52
C ALA A 880 -39.69 -3.57 3.00
N ASN A 881 -40.63 -2.68 3.40
CA ASN A 881 -42.03 -2.70 2.92
C ASN A 881 -42.12 -2.38 1.42
N ALA A 882 -41.40 -1.37 0.95
CA ALA A 882 -41.39 -1.01 -0.47
C ALA A 882 -40.78 -2.12 -1.34
N ARG A 883 -39.75 -2.81 -0.87
CA ARG A 883 -39.15 -3.96 -1.56
C ARG A 883 -40.15 -5.13 -1.67
N GLU A 884 -40.91 -5.39 -0.63
CA GLU A 884 -41.94 -6.41 -0.68
C GLU A 884 -43.06 -6.01 -1.64
N ALA A 885 -43.44 -4.72 -1.71
CA ALA A 885 -44.40 -4.22 -2.67
C ALA A 885 -43.88 -4.36 -4.14
N ASP A 886 -42.59 -4.11 -4.39
CA ASP A 886 -41.99 -4.31 -5.72
C ASP A 886 -42.21 -5.75 -6.21
N THR A 887 -42.16 -6.76 -5.32
CA THR A 887 -42.41 -8.17 -5.69
C THR A 887 -43.83 -8.46 -6.12
N ARG A 888 -44.78 -7.56 -5.80
CA ARG A 888 -46.18 -7.61 -6.25
C ARG A 888 -46.44 -6.72 -7.46
N GLY A 889 -45.42 -6.06 -7.99
CA GLY A 889 -45.53 -5.10 -9.08
C GLY A 889 -46.15 -3.76 -8.64
N GLU A 890 -46.06 -3.42 -7.36
CA GLU A 890 -46.66 -2.21 -6.75
C GLU A 890 -45.58 -1.13 -6.58
N LYS A 891 -45.82 0.07 -7.11
CA LYS A 891 -44.96 1.24 -6.93
C LYS A 891 -45.36 1.93 -5.63
N THR A 892 -44.58 1.81 -4.58
CA THR A 892 -44.92 2.36 -3.27
C THR A 892 -43.87 3.32 -2.72
N TRP A 893 -42.67 3.39 -3.27
CA TRP A 893 -41.65 4.28 -2.78
C TRP A 893 -41.84 5.72 -3.26
N LEU A 894 -41.97 6.66 -2.33
CA LEU A 894 -42.10 8.09 -2.62
C LEU A 894 -40.77 8.80 -2.28
N GLY A 895 -39.93 9.08 -3.29
CA GLY A 895 -38.71 9.83 -3.11
C GLY A 895 -38.95 11.21 -2.49
N GLU A 896 -38.10 11.58 -1.51
CA GLU A 896 -38.15 12.92 -0.90
C GLU A 896 -37.91 14.03 -1.93
N GLY A 897 -38.49 15.22 -1.70
CA GLY A 897 -38.20 16.41 -2.46
C GLY A 897 -39.39 16.94 -3.27
N VAL A 898 -39.09 17.59 -4.39
CA VAL A 898 -40.03 18.30 -5.24
C VAL A 898 -39.97 17.81 -6.68
N GLN A 899 -41.02 18.14 -7.46
CA GLN A 899 -41.04 18.02 -8.90
C GLN A 899 -41.21 19.40 -9.55
N VAL A 900 -40.72 19.60 -10.75
CA VAL A 900 -41.02 20.84 -11.53
C VAL A 900 -42.48 20.81 -11.93
N ALA A 901 -43.25 21.80 -11.45
CA ALA A 901 -44.66 21.96 -11.80
C ALA A 901 -44.85 22.73 -13.12
N SER A 902 -44.01 23.73 -13.36
CA SER A 902 -43.95 24.47 -14.63
C SER A 902 -42.54 24.97 -14.94
N GLY A 903 -42.23 25.16 -16.21
CA GLY A 903 -40.94 25.54 -16.69
C GLY A 903 -40.08 24.31 -17.11
N SER A 904 -38.92 24.57 -17.67
CA SER A 904 -37.93 23.54 -18.02
C SER A 904 -36.59 23.93 -17.43
N ILE A 905 -35.88 22.97 -16.81
CA ILE A 905 -34.58 23.21 -16.20
C ILE A 905 -33.55 23.53 -17.29
N LYS A 906 -32.83 24.64 -17.11
CA LYS A 906 -31.68 25.03 -17.92
C LYS A 906 -30.42 24.90 -17.08
N TYR A 907 -29.38 24.33 -17.68
CA TYR A 907 -28.11 24.09 -17.00
C TYR A 907 -27.03 25.01 -17.55
N ASP A 908 -26.15 25.45 -16.66
CA ASP A 908 -24.89 26.05 -17.06
C ASP A 908 -24.02 24.99 -17.77
N PRO A 909 -23.50 25.27 -18.97
CA PRO A 909 -22.75 24.28 -19.75
C PRO A 909 -21.42 23.91 -19.16
N ILE A 910 -20.87 24.73 -18.26
CA ILE A 910 -19.57 24.53 -17.63
C ILE A 910 -19.73 23.86 -16.25
N THR A 911 -20.62 24.40 -15.42
CA THR A 911 -20.80 23.91 -14.04
C THR A 911 -21.87 22.84 -13.91
N GLY A 912 -22.80 22.77 -14.85
CA GLY A 912 -23.95 21.86 -14.76
C GLY A 912 -24.99 22.29 -13.73
N GLU A 913 -24.86 23.45 -13.13
CA GLU A 913 -25.80 24.00 -12.15
C GLU A 913 -27.07 24.54 -12.83
N ILE A 914 -28.16 24.57 -12.12
CA ILE A 914 -29.41 25.14 -12.60
C ILE A 914 -29.30 26.67 -12.65
N THR A 915 -29.58 27.27 -13.82
CA THR A 915 -29.43 28.73 -14.04
C THR A 915 -30.74 29.51 -13.96
N ASN A 916 -31.88 28.84 -14.10
CA ASN A 916 -33.16 29.52 -14.30
C ASN A 916 -34.21 29.22 -13.20
N TYR A 917 -33.77 29.16 -11.96
CA TYR A 917 -34.67 28.86 -10.82
C TYR A 917 -35.91 29.76 -10.77
N ASP A 918 -35.80 31.01 -11.20
CA ASP A 918 -36.91 31.98 -11.18
C ASP A 918 -37.96 31.71 -12.26
N GLU A 919 -37.61 30.90 -13.28
CA GLU A 919 -38.55 30.44 -14.31
C GLU A 919 -39.26 29.12 -13.91
N LEU A 920 -38.88 28.51 -12.79
CA LEU A 920 -39.39 27.22 -12.37
C LEU A 920 -40.36 27.40 -11.21
N THR A 921 -41.43 26.63 -11.24
CA THR A 921 -42.25 26.41 -10.06
C THR A 921 -42.16 24.95 -9.65
N PHE A 922 -42.25 24.75 -8.35
CA PHE A 922 -42.11 23.42 -7.79
C PHE A 922 -43.37 23.00 -7.02
N LYS A 923 -43.66 21.72 -7.03
CA LYS A 923 -44.63 21.05 -6.17
C LYS A 923 -43.99 19.90 -5.42
N SER A 924 -44.59 19.49 -4.32
CA SER A 924 -44.12 18.27 -3.64
C SER A 924 -44.10 17.08 -4.60
N ASN A 925 -43.10 16.20 -4.43
CA ASN A 925 -43.13 14.95 -5.18
C ASN A 925 -44.28 14.08 -4.68
N GLU A 926 -45.17 13.66 -5.57
CA GLU A 926 -46.33 12.78 -5.32
C GLU A 926 -46.24 11.49 -6.14
N THR A 927 -45.18 11.35 -6.93
CA THR A 927 -45.01 10.21 -7.85
C THR A 927 -44.32 9.06 -7.15
N GLN A 928 -45.03 8.00 -6.93
CA GLN A 928 -44.46 6.75 -6.43
C GLN A 928 -43.74 5.97 -7.55
N THR A 929 -42.63 5.34 -7.19
CA THR A 929 -41.80 4.51 -8.07
C THR A 929 -41.53 3.16 -7.44
N TYR A 930 -40.98 2.23 -8.20
CA TYR A 930 -40.37 1.01 -7.64
C TYR A 930 -39.16 1.38 -6.77
N LEU A 931 -38.98 0.70 -5.65
CA LEU A 931 -37.83 0.88 -4.78
C LEU A 931 -36.52 0.62 -5.57
N GLN A 932 -36.48 -0.45 -6.36
CA GLN A 932 -35.32 -0.79 -7.21
C GLN A 932 -34.94 0.38 -8.13
N ASP A 933 -35.90 1.01 -8.82
CA ASP A 933 -35.62 2.12 -9.73
C ASP A 933 -35.06 3.34 -8.98
N TYR A 934 -35.62 3.64 -7.81
CA TYR A 934 -35.16 4.72 -6.97
C TYR A 934 -33.74 4.46 -6.46
N VAL A 935 -33.50 3.27 -5.90
CA VAL A 935 -32.20 2.85 -5.37
C VAL A 935 -31.13 2.84 -6.47
N SER A 936 -31.43 2.29 -7.64
CA SER A 936 -30.52 2.29 -8.79
C SER A 936 -30.16 3.71 -9.25
N ARG A 937 -31.11 4.65 -9.20
CA ARG A 937 -30.86 6.07 -9.51
C ARG A 937 -30.10 6.78 -8.39
N TYR A 938 -30.55 6.67 -7.14
CA TYR A 938 -30.02 7.41 -6.00
C TYR A 938 -28.65 6.85 -5.58
N TYR A 939 -28.56 5.58 -5.21
CA TYR A 939 -27.29 4.96 -4.81
C TYR A 939 -26.39 4.62 -6.00
N GLY A 940 -26.87 4.66 -7.22
CA GLY A 940 -26.04 4.59 -8.42
C GLY A 940 -25.08 5.77 -8.57
N GLN A 941 -25.39 6.93 -7.97
CA GLN A 941 -24.52 8.11 -8.01
C GLN A 941 -23.52 8.09 -6.86
N PHE A 942 -22.38 8.75 -7.07
CA PHE A 942 -21.32 8.80 -6.05
C PHE A 942 -21.69 9.67 -4.85
N GLU A 943 -22.46 10.77 -5.07
CA GLU A 943 -22.86 11.68 -3.99
C GLU A 943 -23.51 10.94 -2.81
N SER A 944 -24.42 9.98 -3.08
CA SER A 944 -25.14 9.22 -2.05
C SER A 944 -24.27 8.24 -1.26
N ASN A 945 -23.06 7.98 -1.74
CA ASN A 945 -22.12 7.01 -1.18
C ASN A 945 -20.88 7.66 -0.60
N ILE A 946 -20.87 8.99 -0.48
CA ILE A 946 -19.73 9.71 0.12
C ILE A 946 -19.75 9.53 1.63
N MET A 947 -18.62 9.16 2.18
CA MET A 947 -18.41 9.06 3.62
C MET A 947 -17.12 9.77 4.04
N LYS A 948 -17.04 10.16 5.31
CA LYS A 948 -15.79 10.67 5.89
C LYS A 948 -14.85 9.53 6.20
N LYS A 949 -13.54 9.79 6.06
CA LYS A 949 -12.46 8.86 6.45
C LYS A 949 -12.20 8.88 7.96
N ASP A 950 -13.19 9.20 8.76
CA ASP A 950 -13.07 9.24 10.22
C ASP A 950 -12.99 7.83 10.78
N TYR A 951 -11.87 7.48 11.40
CA TYR A 951 -11.73 6.24 12.13
C TYR A 951 -10.72 6.34 13.27
N MET A 952 -10.84 5.44 14.23
CA MET A 952 -9.84 5.11 15.24
C MET A 952 -9.72 3.59 15.36
N LYS A 953 -8.50 3.07 15.35
CA LYS A 953 -8.22 1.63 15.42
C LYS A 953 -7.24 1.32 16.55
N LEU A 954 -7.56 0.31 17.39
CA LEU A 954 -6.56 -0.31 18.26
C LEU A 954 -5.70 -1.22 17.39
N ARG A 955 -4.59 -0.66 16.93
CA ARG A 955 -3.68 -1.28 15.97
C ARG A 955 -2.91 -2.43 16.56
N GLU A 956 -2.36 -2.24 17.74
CA GLU A 956 -1.48 -3.20 18.40
C GLU A 956 -1.73 -3.22 19.90
N LEU A 957 -1.86 -4.43 20.46
CA LEU A 957 -1.79 -4.73 21.87
C LEU A 957 -0.71 -5.79 22.06
N THR A 958 0.27 -5.52 22.91
CA THR A 958 1.30 -6.51 23.28
C THR A 958 1.36 -6.65 24.79
N ILE A 959 1.42 -7.88 25.29
CA ILE A 959 1.65 -8.20 26.68
C ILE A 959 2.88 -9.10 26.73
N THR A 960 4.01 -8.55 27.14
CA THR A 960 5.29 -9.25 27.16
C THR A 960 5.68 -9.60 28.60
N TYR A 961 6.04 -10.84 28.83
CA TYR A 961 6.67 -11.32 30.07
C TYR A 961 8.13 -11.64 29.79
N ASN A 962 9.05 -10.90 30.40
CA ASN A 962 10.48 -11.19 30.35
C ASN A 962 10.80 -12.23 31.47
N ILE A 963 11.32 -13.37 31.08
CA ILE A 963 11.64 -14.46 32.00
C ILE A 963 12.82 -14.01 32.87
N PRO A 964 12.70 -14.03 34.23
CA PRO A 964 13.79 -13.63 35.10
C PRO A 964 15.04 -14.49 34.91
N ALA A 965 16.21 -13.89 35.03
CA ALA A 965 17.50 -14.59 34.91
C ALA A 965 17.64 -15.79 35.87
N SER A 966 16.97 -15.75 37.03
CA SER A 966 16.93 -16.86 37.99
C SER A 966 16.33 -18.17 37.46
N PHE A 967 15.47 -18.07 36.42
CA PHE A 967 14.84 -19.25 35.78
C PHE A 967 15.59 -19.72 34.53
N MET A 968 16.55 -18.95 34.02
CA MET A 968 17.19 -19.20 32.71
C MET A 968 18.42 -20.08 32.79
N GLY A 969 18.95 -20.35 33.99
CA GLY A 969 20.18 -21.11 34.21
C GLY A 969 21.39 -20.44 33.53
N LYS A 970 22.33 -21.24 33.07
CA LYS A 970 23.54 -20.77 32.32
C LYS A 970 23.38 -20.80 30.81
N THR A 971 22.29 -21.39 30.30
CA THR A 971 22.08 -21.67 28.89
C THR A 971 21.50 -20.46 28.14
N PHE A 972 20.59 -19.74 28.80
CA PHE A 972 19.91 -18.61 28.18
C PHE A 972 20.41 -17.28 28.77
N LYS A 973 20.78 -16.35 27.88
CA LYS A 973 21.12 -14.96 28.25
C LYS A 973 19.85 -14.11 28.37
N GLY A 974 18.80 -14.47 27.61
CA GLY A 974 17.52 -13.78 27.62
C GLY A 974 16.39 -14.67 27.11
N ALA A 975 15.19 -14.49 27.65
CA ALA A 975 13.99 -15.15 27.16
C ALA A 975 12.76 -14.28 27.43
N SER A 976 11.84 -14.20 26.47
CA SER A 976 10.57 -13.52 26.65
C SER A 976 9.44 -14.21 25.88
N ILE A 977 8.22 -14.08 26.40
CA ILE A 977 6.99 -14.53 25.75
C ILE A 977 6.07 -13.31 25.66
N SER A 978 5.49 -13.08 24.49
CA SER A 978 4.54 -12.00 24.27
C SER A 978 3.23 -12.55 23.72
N LEU A 979 2.13 -12.11 24.30
CA LEU A 979 0.81 -12.20 23.68
C LEU A 979 0.61 -10.97 22.82
N VAL A 980 0.14 -11.17 21.61
CA VAL A 980 0.01 -10.13 20.60
C VAL A 980 -1.40 -10.10 20.05
N GLY A 981 -2.00 -8.94 20.01
CA GLY A 981 -3.24 -8.69 19.28
C GLY A 981 -3.07 -7.56 18.28
N ARG A 982 -3.62 -7.69 17.08
CA ARG A 982 -3.59 -6.63 16.06
C ARG A 982 -4.98 -6.40 15.50
N ASN A 983 -5.24 -5.12 15.16
CA ASN A 983 -6.51 -4.69 14.59
C ASN A 983 -7.72 -5.14 15.45
N LEU A 984 -7.60 -5.04 16.79
CA LEU A 984 -8.57 -5.64 17.70
C LEU A 984 -9.90 -4.86 17.75
N ILE A 985 -9.83 -3.54 17.65
CA ILE A 985 -10.99 -2.65 17.77
C ILE A 985 -10.92 -1.63 16.65
N TYR A 986 -12.07 -1.40 16.00
CA TYR A 986 -12.24 -0.43 14.94
C TYR A 986 -13.48 0.41 15.19
N PHE A 987 -13.29 1.71 15.28
CA PHE A 987 -14.34 2.70 15.40
C PHE A 987 -14.37 3.52 14.13
N ALA A 988 -15.40 3.36 13.34
CA ALA A 988 -15.71 4.19 12.18
C ALA A 988 -17.21 4.46 12.14
N LYS A 989 -17.62 5.49 11.43
CA LYS A 989 -19.04 5.78 11.21
C LYS A 989 -19.56 4.87 10.08
N GLY A 990 -20.63 4.16 10.30
CA GLY A 990 -21.28 3.28 9.32
C GLY A 990 -21.31 1.81 9.72
N LEU A 991 -21.54 0.93 8.75
CA LEU A 991 -21.78 -0.50 8.96
C LEU A 991 -20.52 -1.35 9.16
N ASN A 992 -19.32 -0.77 9.20
CA ASN A 992 -18.03 -1.49 9.19
C ASN A 992 -17.89 -2.46 8.00
N ASP A 993 -18.40 -2.07 6.84
CA ASP A 993 -18.26 -2.78 5.57
C ASP A 993 -16.93 -2.46 4.85
N LEU A 994 -16.25 -1.39 5.26
CA LEU A 994 -15.06 -0.84 4.65
C LEU A 994 -13.98 -0.52 5.70
N ASP A 995 -12.76 -0.92 5.45
CA ASP A 995 -11.59 -0.56 6.27
C ASP A 995 -10.95 0.73 5.73
N LEU A 996 -11.25 1.85 6.37
CA LEU A 996 -10.85 3.19 5.92
C LEU A 996 -9.34 3.43 5.97
N ASP A 997 -8.57 2.64 6.71
CA ASP A 997 -7.12 2.82 6.77
C ASP A 997 -6.41 2.48 5.45
N GLN A 998 -7.05 1.66 4.60
CA GLN A 998 -6.53 1.28 3.28
C GLN A 998 -6.55 2.43 2.26
N PHE A 999 -7.18 3.57 2.59
CA PHE A 999 -7.30 4.74 1.70
C PHE A 999 -6.55 5.96 2.25
N PRO A 1000 -5.20 5.90 2.35
CA PRO A 1000 -4.41 7.06 2.70
C PRO A 1000 -4.35 8.06 1.54
N GLY A 1001 -3.97 9.30 1.84
CA GLY A 1001 -3.74 10.31 0.80
C GLY A 1001 -5.01 10.76 0.07
N MET A 1002 -4.87 11.12 -1.20
CA MET A 1002 -5.90 11.73 -2.04
C MET A 1002 -6.85 10.72 -2.71
N THR A 1003 -7.01 9.53 -2.19
CA THR A 1003 -7.97 8.56 -2.72
C THR A 1003 -9.39 9.05 -2.52
N GLY A 1004 -10.11 9.30 -3.61
CA GLY A 1004 -11.51 9.72 -3.60
C GLY A 1004 -12.52 8.57 -3.70
N TYR A 1005 -12.06 7.35 -3.96
CA TYR A 1005 -12.89 6.20 -4.29
C TYR A 1005 -12.33 4.93 -3.66
N SER A 1006 -13.17 4.20 -2.96
CA SER A 1006 -12.78 2.89 -2.46
C SER A 1006 -12.95 1.84 -3.55
N ALA A 1007 -11.87 1.28 -4.03
CA ALA A 1007 -11.95 0.01 -4.76
C ALA A 1007 -12.54 -1.08 -3.85
N LEU A 1008 -12.98 -2.18 -4.44
CA LEU A 1008 -13.34 -3.34 -3.67
C LEU A 1008 -12.11 -3.84 -2.90
N GLN A 1009 -12.30 -4.20 -1.65
CA GLN A 1009 -11.24 -4.75 -0.79
C GLN A 1009 -11.69 -6.06 -0.16
N SER A 1010 -10.74 -6.91 0.16
CA SER A 1010 -11.00 -8.09 0.98
C SER A 1010 -11.40 -7.69 2.40
N PRO A 1011 -12.26 -8.48 3.05
CA PRO A 1011 -12.56 -8.31 4.46
C PRO A 1011 -11.29 -8.29 5.31
N THR A 1012 -11.22 -7.42 6.30
CA THR A 1012 -10.10 -7.37 7.24
C THR A 1012 -10.43 -8.13 8.51
N MET A 1013 -9.43 -8.80 9.06
CA MET A 1013 -9.59 -9.64 10.24
C MET A 1013 -8.77 -9.14 11.42
N ARG A 1014 -9.20 -9.54 12.62
CA ARG A 1014 -8.40 -9.43 13.85
C ARG A 1014 -7.31 -10.50 13.83
N ARG A 1015 -6.15 -10.17 14.40
CA ARG A 1015 -5.04 -11.12 14.55
C ARG A 1015 -4.69 -11.30 16.02
N TYR A 1016 -4.49 -12.55 16.41
CA TYR A 1016 -4.10 -12.94 17.77
C TYR A 1016 -2.91 -13.87 17.68
N GLY A 1017 -1.93 -13.68 18.53
CA GLY A 1017 -0.74 -14.51 18.43
C GLY A 1017 0.13 -14.54 19.67
N VAL A 1018 1.14 -15.39 19.55
CA VAL A 1018 2.19 -15.57 20.54
C VAL A 1018 3.54 -15.37 19.86
N ASN A 1019 4.43 -14.64 20.51
CA ASN A 1019 5.81 -14.46 20.09
C ASN A 1019 6.75 -14.90 21.20
N ILE A 1020 7.76 -15.71 20.87
CA ILE A 1020 8.78 -16.23 21.76
C ILE A 1020 10.15 -15.77 21.27
N ASN A 1021 10.92 -15.14 22.15
CA ASN A 1021 12.30 -14.77 21.90
C ASN A 1021 13.23 -15.49 22.88
N LEU A 1022 14.30 -16.10 22.37
CA LEU A 1022 15.33 -16.77 23.13
C LEU A 1022 16.70 -16.27 22.65
N THR A 1023 17.55 -15.88 23.62
CA THR A 1023 18.96 -15.51 23.36
C THR A 1023 19.86 -16.43 24.19
N PHE A 1024 20.83 -17.05 23.55
CA PHE A 1024 21.79 -18.01 24.13
C PHE A 1024 23.19 -17.41 24.29
#